data_be356b458b7a34f0b95760ace47469d9
#
_entry.id   be356b458b7a34f0b95760ace47469d9
#
_cell.length_a   1.000
_cell.length_b   1.000
_cell.length_c   1.000
_cell.angle_alpha   90.00
_cell.angle_beta   90.00
_cell.angle_gamma   90.00
#
_symmetry.space_group_name_H-M   'P 1'
#
loop_
_entity.id
_entity.type
_entity.pdbx_description
1 polymer ?
#
loop_
_entity_poly.entity_id
_entity_poly.type
_entity_poly.pdbx_seq_one_letter_code
_entity_poly.pdbx_strand_id
1 'polypeptide(L)'
;MSKQQNSERQLAAIMFTDIAGYTESMSNNENLAMTALKRKRSIIHPLIDQNNGVFVKEMGDGTLSYFNSAIEAVSSAVKLQELTYDEQHLNIRVGVHLGDILIDGKDVFGDGVNIASRLESLSPAGGICVSKNVYDELENKEEFNGTSLGLQSLKGVGRLIEVYALTGDRLQEPDISKYKKTEVEIHTDDEVPSIAIIPFTNKGPEEDIFYAFGISADLISDCASAGLIRVASLNDIEKLDYKTLDTIDISQKLDSRYIAQGTLWKMGELFQLSVELYDAKQKKVLWSDRWQEKWDNLADIKSSLSDGLLKALDADSRPAVESHSSNPEAYELYLRSKQIFINDFDGYSENNKVLIGQSFELIKKAIELDEENLEYKLWNAQLLSKKAEYQNAISYINKIMKQASERNDSKTLASSHSLLSSIYYDTGNYLKSIDSNRNAIKYYTEDNNQNSLFLTKNRLGGIMHAQGFHDKALEIFEDALKIAEKLEDESGSVRILANLAVVHSSKGDFDKAFTLAEQARAVAKKSKSQINYAHIEFNESHWNYEIGNFDKAMDMLDRLEKKFEDGAGVAWQGSISFVKGSCEFSRGDYDTSKQLFLNIINELELNNNKKMLLTNFAYYSLSLKKLDEDFDKLKLYKIIEENEDEITYELNLRLYELLGEESYLIKAYNQVLNLSKQMNEDIKNKFLNYHIQKNIMNNYEILFSK
;
A
#
# COMPACT_ATOMS: atom_id res chain seq x y z
N MET A 1 -24.45 34.64 22.16
CA MET A 1 -23.68 34.87 20.93
C MET A 1 -22.26 34.38 21.18
N SER A 2 -21.98 33.13 20.86
CA SER A 2 -20.64 32.55 20.94
C SER A 2 -19.83 33.09 19.77
N LYS A 3 -18.71 33.76 20.05
CA LYS A 3 -17.72 34.13 19.03
C LYS A 3 -17.15 32.84 18.47
N GLN A 4 -17.44 32.56 17.20
CA GLN A 4 -16.66 31.61 16.41
C GLN A 4 -15.22 32.13 16.34
N GLN A 5 -14.28 31.42 16.98
CA GLN A 5 -12.87 31.61 16.78
C GLN A 5 -12.57 31.12 15.36
N ASN A 6 -12.17 32.04 14.47
CA ASN A 6 -11.65 31.67 13.15
C ASN A 6 -10.25 31.09 13.33
N SER A 7 -10.09 29.80 13.16
CA SER A 7 -8.79 29.17 12.98
C SER A 7 -8.34 29.39 11.54
N GLU A 8 -7.18 29.99 11.34
CA GLU A 8 -6.62 30.31 10.02
C GLU A 8 -5.48 29.36 9.69
N ARG A 9 -5.56 28.72 8.50
CA ARG A 9 -4.44 27.90 7.96
C ARG A 9 -3.57 28.76 7.07
N GLN A 10 -2.24 28.64 7.25
CA GLN A 10 -1.27 29.26 6.37
C GLN A 10 0.01 28.42 6.27
N LEU A 11 0.71 28.56 5.15
CA LEU A 11 2.06 28.03 4.96
C LEU A 11 3.04 28.97 5.69
N ALA A 12 3.90 28.43 6.56
CA ALA A 12 4.88 29.20 7.30
C ALA A 12 6.18 28.42 7.52
N ALA A 13 7.28 29.15 7.69
CA ALA A 13 8.53 28.58 8.14
C ALA A 13 8.53 28.57 9.69
N ILE A 14 8.52 27.39 10.27
CA ILE A 14 8.46 27.14 11.71
C ILE A 14 9.90 26.99 12.21
N MET A 15 10.29 27.74 13.20
CA MET A 15 11.59 27.64 13.85
C MET A 15 11.40 27.18 15.30
N PHE A 16 12.10 26.12 15.65
CA PHE A 16 12.22 25.61 17.01
C PHE A 16 13.65 25.77 17.49
N THR A 17 13.83 26.18 18.74
CA THR A 17 15.18 26.33 19.35
C THR A 17 15.20 25.83 20.76
N ASP A 18 16.30 25.20 21.18
CA ASP A 18 16.48 24.63 22.51
C ASP A 18 17.92 24.82 23.02
N ILE A 19 18.13 24.86 24.34
CA ILE A 19 19.48 24.96 24.92
C ILE A 19 20.02 23.52 25.15
N ALA A 20 21.10 23.14 24.48
CA ALA A 20 21.67 21.83 24.61
C ALA A 20 22.14 21.55 26.07
N GLY A 21 21.64 20.43 26.66
CA GLY A 21 21.99 20.03 28.02
C GLY A 21 21.35 20.85 29.14
N TYR A 22 20.29 21.62 28.85
CA TYR A 22 19.63 22.48 29.83
C TYR A 22 19.12 21.71 31.07
N THR A 23 18.47 20.57 30.90
CA THR A 23 17.95 19.75 32.00
C THR A 23 19.07 19.27 32.94
N GLU A 24 20.21 18.87 32.37
CA GLU A 24 21.39 18.49 33.16
C GLU A 24 21.98 19.70 33.87
N SER A 25 22.07 20.83 33.22
CA SER A 25 22.55 22.09 33.81
C SER A 25 21.64 22.55 34.94
N MET A 26 20.34 22.44 34.82
CA MET A 26 19.35 22.73 35.89
C MET A 26 19.57 21.83 37.10
N SER A 27 19.88 20.56 36.91
CA SER A 27 20.11 19.64 38.02
C SER A 27 21.45 19.91 38.73
N ASN A 28 22.48 20.34 37.98
CA ASN A 28 23.82 20.57 38.52
C ASN A 28 24.05 22.00 39.04
N ASN A 29 23.47 23.01 38.38
CA ASN A 29 23.60 24.44 38.76
C ASN A 29 22.44 25.25 38.20
N GLU A 30 21.34 25.36 38.99
CA GLU A 30 20.11 26.08 38.60
C GLU A 30 20.36 27.54 38.22
N ASN A 31 21.24 28.23 38.97
CA ASN A 31 21.56 29.65 38.69
C ASN A 31 22.21 29.87 37.33
N LEU A 32 23.09 28.95 36.93
CA LEU A 32 23.76 29.00 35.64
C LEU A 32 22.77 28.72 34.50
N ALA A 33 21.90 27.72 34.66
CA ALA A 33 20.87 27.38 33.68
C ALA A 33 19.85 28.53 33.52
N MET A 34 19.41 29.13 34.60
CA MET A 34 18.50 30.29 34.58
C MET A 34 19.17 31.52 33.94
N THR A 35 20.45 31.71 34.12
CA THR A 35 21.22 32.80 33.47
C THR A 35 21.30 32.59 31.98
N ALA A 36 21.60 31.35 31.52
CA ALA A 36 21.59 30.98 30.11
C ALA A 36 20.21 31.18 29.45
N LEU A 37 19.13 30.78 30.13
CA LEU A 37 17.76 30.98 29.64
C LEU A 37 17.41 32.47 29.49
N LYS A 38 17.74 33.30 30.49
CA LYS A 38 17.52 34.75 30.41
C LYS A 38 18.32 35.37 29.27
N ARG A 39 19.55 34.94 29.09
CA ARG A 39 20.42 35.41 27.99
C ARG A 39 19.84 35.01 26.62
N LYS A 40 19.43 33.75 26.44
CA LYS A 40 18.75 33.30 25.22
C LYS A 40 17.54 34.20 24.90
N ARG A 41 16.68 34.47 25.88
CA ARG A 41 15.49 35.31 25.72
C ARG A 41 15.85 36.73 25.24
N SER A 42 16.90 37.30 25.82
CA SER A 42 17.34 38.68 25.45
C SER A 42 17.86 38.78 24.03
N ILE A 43 18.27 37.67 23.41
CA ILE A 43 18.77 37.60 22.03
C ILE A 43 17.67 37.21 21.05
N ILE A 44 16.91 36.13 21.35
CA ILE A 44 16.00 35.52 20.37
C ILE A 44 14.76 36.38 20.09
N HIS A 45 14.17 37.04 21.10
CA HIS A 45 12.99 37.87 20.88
C HIS A 45 13.21 39.02 19.92
N PRO A 46 14.28 39.86 20.09
CA PRO A 46 14.58 40.91 19.12
C PRO A 46 14.89 40.38 17.72
N LEU A 47 15.52 39.18 17.60
CA LEU A 47 15.84 38.61 16.31
C LEU A 47 14.59 38.12 15.56
N ILE A 48 13.63 37.55 16.25
CA ILE A 48 12.35 37.15 15.67
C ILE A 48 11.62 38.39 15.13
N ASP A 49 11.53 39.46 15.93
CA ASP A 49 10.85 40.69 15.53
C ASP A 49 11.57 41.38 14.35
N GLN A 50 12.93 41.46 14.35
CA GLN A 50 13.72 42.08 13.29
C GLN A 50 13.60 41.32 11.94
N ASN A 51 13.31 40.03 11.97
CA ASN A 51 13.13 39.20 10.77
C ASN A 51 11.65 38.94 10.47
N ASN A 52 10.74 39.82 10.88
CA ASN A 52 9.28 39.73 10.64
C ASN A 52 8.64 38.41 11.12
N GLY A 53 9.22 37.76 12.12
CA GLY A 53 8.72 36.54 12.71
C GLY A 53 7.69 36.79 13.80
N VAL A 54 6.96 35.77 14.14
CA VAL A 54 6.00 35.77 15.24
C VAL A 54 6.48 34.82 16.32
N PHE A 55 6.72 35.35 17.50
CA PHE A 55 6.96 34.53 18.69
C PHE A 55 5.64 33.89 19.15
N VAL A 56 5.61 32.58 19.29
CA VAL A 56 4.40 31.82 19.68
C VAL A 56 4.41 31.55 21.19
N LYS A 57 5.37 30.77 21.65
CA LYS A 57 5.48 30.38 23.07
C LYS A 57 6.85 29.83 23.42
N GLU A 58 7.11 29.78 24.72
CA GLU A 58 8.22 28.99 25.28
C GLU A 58 7.70 27.66 25.84
N MET A 59 8.50 26.62 25.70
CA MET A 59 8.26 25.29 26.25
C MET A 59 9.51 24.83 27.01
N GLY A 60 9.58 25.15 28.30
CA GLY A 60 10.80 24.98 29.08
C GLY A 60 11.88 25.97 28.64
N ASP A 61 13.01 25.47 28.15
CA ASP A 61 14.08 26.24 27.52
C ASP A 61 13.92 26.35 26.00
N GLY A 62 12.96 25.60 25.41
CA GLY A 62 12.61 25.65 23.99
C GLY A 62 11.81 26.91 23.61
N THR A 63 11.99 27.42 22.41
CA THR A 63 11.23 28.55 21.85
C THR A 63 10.63 28.15 20.51
N LEU A 64 9.33 28.36 20.36
CA LEU A 64 8.59 28.19 19.10
C LEU A 64 8.28 29.54 18.49
N SER A 65 8.64 29.73 17.23
CA SER A 65 8.31 30.88 16.41
C SER A 65 8.01 30.47 14.98
N TYR A 66 7.34 31.33 14.22
CA TYR A 66 7.14 31.12 12.78
C TYR A 66 7.36 32.41 11.99
N PHE A 67 7.64 32.25 10.71
CA PHE A 67 7.96 33.32 9.75
C PHE A 67 7.19 33.09 8.46
N ASN A 68 6.88 34.15 7.73
CA ASN A 68 6.24 34.05 6.42
C ASN A 68 7.21 33.60 5.31
N SER A 69 8.52 33.59 5.58
CA SER A 69 9.56 33.20 4.63
C SER A 69 10.57 32.28 5.30
N ALA A 70 10.99 31.23 4.57
CA ALA A 70 12.07 30.34 4.98
C ALA A 70 13.40 31.11 5.15
N ILE A 71 13.68 32.10 4.28
CA ILE A 71 14.88 32.94 4.34
C ILE A 71 14.90 33.73 5.63
N GLU A 72 13.79 34.37 6.05
CA GLU A 72 13.71 35.13 7.29
C GLU A 72 13.92 34.26 8.53
N ALA A 73 13.35 33.05 8.55
CA ALA A 73 13.55 32.06 9.61
C ALA A 73 15.01 31.65 9.73
N VAL A 74 15.65 31.32 8.60
CA VAL A 74 17.06 30.89 8.56
C VAL A 74 17.99 32.02 8.90
N SER A 75 17.75 33.26 8.40
CA SER A 75 18.54 34.42 8.76
C SER A 75 18.50 34.70 10.27
N SER A 76 17.32 34.55 10.88
CA SER A 76 17.15 34.63 12.33
C SER A 76 17.94 33.55 13.08
N ALA A 77 17.92 32.31 12.57
CA ALA A 77 18.63 31.17 13.13
C ALA A 77 20.15 31.34 13.06
N VAL A 78 20.69 31.74 11.88
CA VAL A 78 22.12 31.98 11.69
C VAL A 78 22.60 33.12 12.61
N LYS A 79 21.85 34.21 12.67
CA LYS A 79 22.21 35.35 13.53
C LYS A 79 22.20 34.98 15.01
N LEU A 80 21.26 34.12 15.43
CA LEU A 80 21.22 33.58 16.79
C LEU A 80 22.52 32.82 17.10
N GLN A 81 22.95 31.92 16.24
CA GLN A 81 24.19 31.15 16.42
C GLN A 81 25.43 32.05 16.42
N GLU A 82 25.51 33.02 15.52
CA GLU A 82 26.61 34.00 15.51
C GLU A 82 26.74 34.75 16.83
N LEU A 83 25.63 35.15 17.44
CA LEU A 83 25.62 35.95 18.69
C LEU A 83 25.90 35.10 19.92
N THR A 84 25.69 33.79 19.85
CA THR A 84 25.89 32.86 20.98
C THR A 84 27.15 32.02 20.85
N TYR A 85 27.88 32.10 19.73
CA TYR A 85 29.03 31.25 19.41
C TYR A 85 30.13 31.26 20.47
N ASP A 86 30.48 32.45 21.02
CA ASP A 86 31.52 32.60 22.01
C ASP A 86 30.99 32.51 23.47
N GLU A 87 29.68 32.25 23.67
CA GLU A 87 29.10 32.22 25.00
C GLU A 87 29.19 30.80 25.61
N GLN A 88 30.08 30.68 26.60
CA GLN A 88 30.16 29.43 27.38
C GLN A 88 28.80 29.11 28.03
N HIS A 89 28.29 27.87 27.93
CA HIS A 89 27.04 27.36 28.48
C HIS A 89 25.76 27.82 27.73
N LEU A 90 25.83 28.41 26.56
CA LEU A 90 24.68 28.79 25.75
C LEU A 90 24.75 28.19 24.33
N ASN A 91 24.89 26.89 24.24
CA ASN A 91 24.85 26.17 22.98
C ASN A 91 23.39 25.92 22.58
N ILE A 92 22.94 26.54 21.49
CA ILE A 92 21.55 26.44 21.05
C ILE A 92 21.46 25.47 19.88
N ARG A 93 20.45 24.58 19.89
CA ARG A 93 20.03 23.78 18.74
C ARG A 93 18.91 24.48 18.01
N VAL A 94 18.90 24.45 16.69
CA VAL A 94 17.86 25.07 15.88
C VAL A 94 17.36 24.09 14.84
N GLY A 95 16.02 23.98 14.73
CA GLY A 95 15.34 23.25 13.66
C GLY A 95 14.39 24.18 12.90
N VAL A 96 14.44 24.16 11.54
CA VAL A 96 13.53 24.97 10.71
C VAL A 96 12.84 24.09 9.68
N HIS A 97 11.51 24.22 9.60
CA HIS A 97 10.68 23.51 8.62
C HIS A 97 9.66 24.44 7.97
N LEU A 98 9.43 24.27 6.67
CA LEU A 98 8.38 24.97 5.93
C LEU A 98 7.16 24.03 5.77
N GLY A 99 6.03 24.41 6.35
CA GLY A 99 4.82 23.59 6.33
C GLY A 99 3.57 24.35 6.74
N ASP A 100 2.41 23.69 6.56
CA ASP A 100 1.12 24.24 6.94
C ASP A 100 0.95 24.30 8.46
N ILE A 101 0.50 25.45 8.95
CA ILE A 101 0.14 25.66 10.35
C ILE A 101 -1.32 26.09 10.49
N LEU A 102 -1.91 25.70 11.60
CA LEU A 102 -3.23 26.16 12.04
C LEU A 102 -3.02 27.11 13.22
N ILE A 103 -3.39 28.38 13.06
CA ILE A 103 -3.31 29.40 14.10
C ILE A 103 -4.66 29.42 14.85
N ASP A 104 -4.63 29.16 16.15
CA ASP A 104 -5.80 29.28 17.03
C ASP A 104 -5.47 30.22 18.19
N GLY A 105 -5.90 31.45 18.05
CA GLY A 105 -5.63 32.52 18.99
C GLY A 105 -4.13 32.89 19.03
N LYS A 106 -3.43 32.47 20.10
CA LYS A 106 -1.99 32.72 20.28
C LYS A 106 -1.17 31.43 20.12
N ASP A 107 -1.78 30.31 19.82
CA ASP A 107 -1.08 29.03 19.67
C ASP A 107 -1.07 28.57 18.22
N VAL A 108 -0.13 27.68 17.89
CA VAL A 108 0.08 27.17 16.54
C VAL A 108 0.14 25.64 16.59
N PHE A 109 -0.61 25.00 15.70
CA PHE A 109 -0.73 23.55 15.59
C PHE A 109 -0.43 23.09 14.16
N GLY A 110 -0.03 21.84 14.00
CA GLY A 110 0.17 21.22 12.71
C GLY A 110 1.39 20.29 12.71
N ASP A 111 1.45 19.42 11.70
CA ASP A 111 2.57 18.49 11.49
C ASP A 111 3.91 19.23 11.36
N GLY A 112 3.91 20.40 10.71
CA GLY A 112 5.09 21.24 10.56
C GLY A 112 5.74 21.65 11.88
N VAL A 113 4.94 21.85 12.96
CA VAL A 113 5.48 22.18 14.30
C VAL A 113 6.24 21.01 14.88
N ASN A 114 5.70 19.79 14.71
CA ASN A 114 6.35 18.56 15.16
C ASN A 114 7.67 18.33 14.41
N ILE A 115 7.65 18.51 13.08
CA ILE A 115 8.85 18.35 12.25
C ILE A 115 9.95 19.35 12.69
N ALA A 116 9.63 20.63 12.87
CA ALA A 116 10.60 21.63 13.29
C ALA A 116 11.22 21.29 14.66
N SER A 117 10.44 20.80 15.61
CA SER A 117 10.91 20.35 16.93
C SER A 117 11.85 19.13 16.80
N ARG A 118 11.58 18.19 15.89
CA ARG A 118 12.46 17.03 15.66
C ARG A 118 13.75 17.42 14.93
N LEU A 119 13.69 18.36 14.00
CA LEU A 119 14.89 18.92 13.37
C LEU A 119 15.80 19.63 14.38
N GLU A 120 15.20 20.36 15.33
CA GLU A 120 15.95 20.94 16.44
C GLU A 120 16.67 19.85 17.24
N SER A 121 15.97 18.81 17.65
CA SER A 121 16.55 17.69 18.42
C SER A 121 17.65 16.94 17.65
N LEU A 122 17.58 16.93 16.33
CA LEU A 122 18.57 16.33 15.43
C LEU A 122 19.81 17.23 15.27
N SER A 123 19.66 18.54 15.47
CA SER A 123 20.74 19.51 15.28
C SER A 123 21.86 19.35 16.32
N PRO A 124 23.12 19.47 15.93
CA PRO A 124 24.21 19.55 16.90
C PRO A 124 24.08 20.81 17.76
N ALA A 125 24.63 20.79 18.96
CA ALA A 125 24.68 21.97 19.84
C ALA A 125 25.49 23.09 19.14
N GLY A 126 24.89 24.25 18.90
CA GLY A 126 25.45 25.34 18.09
C GLY A 126 25.21 25.20 16.58
N GLY A 127 24.41 24.23 16.14
CA GLY A 127 24.09 24.00 14.72
C GLY A 127 22.65 24.34 14.35
N ILE A 128 22.35 24.21 13.05
CA ILE A 128 21.03 24.45 12.46
C ILE A 128 20.71 23.29 11.51
N CYS A 129 19.60 22.58 11.75
CA CYS A 129 19.05 21.62 10.81
C CYS A 129 17.79 22.16 10.16
N VAL A 130 17.69 21.98 8.84
CA VAL A 130 16.54 22.41 8.05
C VAL A 130 15.99 21.26 7.21
N SER A 131 14.69 21.26 6.94
CA SER A 131 14.13 20.33 5.96
C SER A 131 14.51 20.74 4.54
N LYS A 132 14.46 19.77 3.59
CA LYS A 132 14.70 20.04 2.17
C LYS A 132 13.87 21.20 1.64
N ASN A 133 12.58 21.27 2.00
CA ASN A 133 11.69 22.36 1.55
C ASN A 133 12.22 23.75 1.96
N VAL A 134 12.84 23.85 3.13
CA VAL A 134 13.52 25.10 3.55
C VAL A 134 14.81 25.28 2.76
N TYR A 135 15.60 24.23 2.59
CA TYR A 135 16.88 24.30 1.89
C TYR A 135 16.72 24.69 0.41
N ASP A 136 15.69 24.22 -0.26
CA ASP A 136 15.38 24.56 -1.65
C ASP A 136 15.09 26.07 -1.82
N GLU A 137 14.49 26.71 -0.82
CA GLU A 137 14.29 28.18 -0.82
C GLU A 137 15.60 28.98 -0.63
N LEU A 138 16.65 28.32 -0.15
CA LEU A 138 17.97 28.91 0.07
C LEU A 138 18.93 28.70 -1.10
N GLU A 139 18.65 27.76 -2.02
CA GLU A 139 19.56 27.25 -3.04
C GLU A 139 20.19 28.37 -3.93
N ASN A 140 19.46 29.49 -4.15
CA ASN A 140 19.93 30.62 -4.93
C ASN A 140 20.56 31.76 -4.09
N LYS A 141 20.92 31.50 -2.82
CA LYS A 141 21.48 32.45 -1.88
C LYS A 141 22.90 32.04 -1.50
N GLU A 142 23.89 32.71 -2.04
CA GLU A 142 25.32 32.42 -1.81
C GLU A 142 25.73 32.45 -0.33
N GLU A 143 24.94 33.12 0.52
CA GLU A 143 25.17 33.28 1.95
C GLU A 143 24.79 32.06 2.80
N PHE A 144 24.00 31.11 2.23
CA PHE A 144 23.55 29.90 2.93
C PHE A 144 24.07 28.65 2.24
N ASN A 145 24.94 27.94 2.92
CA ASN A 145 25.43 26.64 2.49
C ASN A 145 24.97 25.54 3.45
N GLY A 146 24.87 24.34 2.95
CA GLY A 146 24.45 23.20 3.79
C GLY A 146 24.91 21.86 3.26
N THR A 147 25.04 20.90 4.17
CA THR A 147 25.38 19.52 3.87
C THR A 147 24.18 18.64 4.10
N SER A 148 23.85 17.80 3.11
CA SER A 148 22.75 16.85 3.24
C SER A 148 23.07 15.79 4.30
N LEU A 149 22.16 15.62 5.24
CA LEU A 149 22.17 14.52 6.22
C LEU A 149 21.38 13.30 5.70
N GLY A 150 20.83 13.40 4.48
CA GLY A 150 20.00 12.39 3.86
C GLY A 150 18.57 12.35 4.43
N LEU A 151 17.85 11.29 4.08
CA LEU A 151 16.50 11.02 4.59
C LEU A 151 16.58 10.59 6.05
N GLN A 152 15.88 11.28 6.93
CA GLN A 152 15.82 11.02 8.37
C GLN A 152 14.41 10.64 8.78
N SER A 153 14.30 9.59 9.60
CA SER A 153 13.07 9.24 10.30
C SER A 153 12.95 10.09 11.55
N LEU A 154 11.97 10.97 11.60
CA LEU A 154 11.73 11.86 12.73
C LEU A 154 10.60 11.31 13.59
N LYS A 155 10.82 11.15 14.90
CA LYS A 155 9.85 10.58 15.83
C LYS A 155 8.50 11.32 15.78
N GLY A 156 7.41 10.59 15.52
CA GLY A 156 6.05 11.13 15.40
C GLY A 156 5.76 11.84 14.07
N VAL A 157 6.63 11.66 13.04
CA VAL A 157 6.41 12.14 11.68
C VAL A 157 6.29 10.95 10.76
N GLY A 158 5.11 10.72 10.20
CA GLY A 158 4.77 9.51 9.40
C GLY A 158 5.45 9.43 8.04
N ARG A 159 6.50 10.23 7.77
CA ARG A 159 7.25 10.23 6.51
C ARG A 159 8.72 10.55 6.76
N LEU A 160 9.58 10.06 5.88
CA LEU A 160 10.98 10.45 5.88
C LEU A 160 11.12 11.92 5.46
N ILE A 161 11.91 12.67 6.20
CA ILE A 161 12.24 14.07 5.90
C ILE A 161 13.69 14.12 5.45
N GLU A 162 13.94 14.65 4.26
CA GLU A 162 15.29 14.97 3.84
C GLU A 162 15.79 16.20 4.60
N VAL A 163 16.90 16.04 5.30
CA VAL A 163 17.44 17.02 6.24
C VAL A 163 18.78 17.54 5.76
N TYR A 164 18.97 18.83 5.90
CA TYR A 164 20.23 19.53 5.65
C TYR A 164 20.71 20.19 6.92
N ALA A 165 22.00 20.07 7.21
CA ALA A 165 22.66 20.89 8.22
C ALA A 165 23.28 22.10 7.54
N LEU A 166 22.98 23.29 8.01
CA LEU A 166 23.62 24.51 7.51
C LEU A 166 25.08 24.57 7.97
N THR A 167 25.93 25.02 7.07
CA THR A 167 27.39 25.14 7.27
C THR A 167 27.83 26.59 7.17
N GLY A 168 28.83 27.02 7.98
CA GLY A 168 29.37 28.36 7.98
C GLY A 168 30.34 28.57 9.15
N ASP A 169 31.08 29.69 9.12
CA ASP A 169 32.22 29.99 10.02
C ASP A 169 31.88 29.93 11.52
N ARG A 170 30.59 30.10 11.91
CA ARG A 170 30.12 30.10 13.30
C ARG A 170 29.00 29.15 13.55
N LEU A 171 28.86 28.13 12.70
CA LEU A 171 27.89 27.06 12.86
C LEU A 171 28.63 25.77 13.19
N GLN A 172 28.11 25.03 14.17
CA GLN A 172 28.62 23.71 14.48
C GLN A 172 28.14 22.71 13.45
N GLU A 173 29.08 22.12 12.71
CA GLU A 173 28.77 21.08 11.75
C GLU A 173 28.52 19.74 12.45
N PRO A 174 27.54 18.96 12.00
CA PRO A 174 27.27 17.65 12.55
C PRO A 174 28.33 16.63 12.10
N ASP A 175 28.59 15.66 12.95
CA ASP A 175 29.35 14.47 12.58
C ASP A 175 28.48 13.61 11.64
N ILE A 176 28.70 13.70 10.34
CA ILE A 176 27.91 13.03 9.30
C ILE A 176 27.87 11.50 9.52
N SER A 177 28.89 10.92 10.15
CA SER A 177 28.92 9.47 10.43
C SER A 177 27.80 9.02 11.36
N LYS A 178 27.26 9.92 12.18
CA LYS A 178 26.13 9.66 13.10
C LYS A 178 24.77 9.69 12.41
N TYR A 179 24.69 10.27 11.22
CA TYR A 179 23.46 10.42 10.46
C TYR A 179 23.38 9.48 9.24
N LYS A 180 24.53 9.00 8.75
CA LYS A 180 24.58 7.98 7.68
C LYS A 180 24.47 6.60 8.29
N LYS A 181 23.26 6.13 8.46
CA LYS A 181 23.00 4.69 8.62
C LYS A 181 22.84 4.07 7.25
N THR A 182 23.94 3.55 6.69
CA THR A 182 23.94 2.60 5.59
C THR A 182 24.14 1.19 6.17
N GLU A 183 23.23 0.75 6.98
CA GLU A 183 23.03 -0.65 7.34
C GLU A 183 21.53 -0.93 7.24
N VAL A 184 21.20 -2.07 6.63
CA VAL A 184 19.84 -2.57 6.48
C VAL A 184 19.18 -2.57 7.84
N GLU A 185 18.41 -1.53 8.17
CA GLU A 185 17.64 -1.49 9.41
C GLU A 185 16.57 -2.57 9.33
N ILE A 186 16.68 -3.54 10.23
CA ILE A 186 15.53 -4.33 10.65
C ILE A 186 14.55 -3.33 11.24
N HIS A 187 13.31 -3.38 10.82
CA HIS A 187 12.22 -2.47 11.19
C HIS A 187 12.30 -2.05 12.66
N THR A 188 12.32 -0.75 12.93
CA THR A 188 12.22 -0.23 14.30
C THR A 188 10.75 -0.03 14.63
N ASP A 189 10.06 -1.07 15.06
CA ASP A 189 8.66 -1.02 15.53
C ASP A 189 8.53 -0.24 16.85
N ASP A 190 8.94 1.02 16.86
CA ASP A 190 8.79 1.82 18.06
C ASP A 190 7.34 2.32 18.25
N GLU A 191 6.48 2.26 17.20
CA GLU A 191 5.08 2.70 17.25
C GLU A 191 4.07 1.63 16.80
N VAL A 192 4.39 0.78 15.82
CA VAL A 192 3.51 -0.29 15.32
C VAL A 192 4.27 -1.61 15.27
N PRO A 193 3.96 -2.60 16.12
CA PRO A 193 4.66 -3.89 16.07
C PRO A 193 4.37 -4.63 14.76
N SER A 194 5.42 -5.23 14.18
CA SER A 194 5.34 -6.06 12.98
C SER A 194 5.64 -7.52 13.31
N ILE A 195 4.73 -8.44 12.95
CA ILE A 195 4.85 -9.86 13.27
C ILE A 195 4.66 -10.74 12.03
N ALA A 196 5.50 -11.77 11.92
CA ALA A 196 5.27 -12.91 11.05
C ALA A 196 5.04 -14.16 11.89
N ILE A 197 3.95 -14.86 11.65
CA ILE A 197 3.61 -16.12 12.33
C ILE A 197 3.89 -17.25 11.35
N ILE A 198 5.02 -17.93 11.56
CA ILE A 198 5.46 -19.02 10.69
C ILE A 198 4.64 -20.28 10.99
N PRO A 199 4.17 -21.00 9.95
CA PRO A 199 3.44 -22.25 10.16
C PRO A 199 4.21 -23.19 11.09
N PHE A 200 3.57 -23.65 12.16
CA PHE A 200 4.20 -24.44 13.19
C PHE A 200 4.74 -25.75 12.64
N THR A 201 5.83 -26.24 13.19
CA THR A 201 6.39 -27.52 12.77
C THR A 201 5.61 -28.66 13.41
N ASN A 202 4.98 -29.51 12.60
CA ASN A 202 4.39 -30.74 13.09
C ASN A 202 5.49 -31.75 13.48
N LYS A 203 5.46 -32.24 14.72
CA LYS A 203 6.35 -33.30 15.24
C LYS A 203 5.64 -34.65 15.37
N GLY A 204 4.34 -34.68 15.08
CA GLY A 204 3.49 -35.86 15.05
C GLY A 204 3.42 -36.53 13.68
N PRO A 205 2.44 -37.43 13.49
CA PRO A 205 2.15 -38.04 12.20
C PRO A 205 1.92 -36.98 11.10
N GLU A 206 2.25 -37.33 9.86
CA GLU A 206 2.10 -36.42 8.71
C GLU A 206 0.63 -36.01 8.49
N GLU A 207 -0.29 -36.89 8.81
CA GLU A 207 -1.74 -36.63 8.76
C GLU A 207 -2.21 -35.51 9.71
N ASP A 208 -1.40 -35.09 10.69
CA ASP A 208 -1.70 -34.05 11.66
C ASP A 208 -1.10 -32.67 11.28
N ILE A 209 -0.46 -32.55 10.11
CA ILE A 209 0.19 -31.31 9.66
C ILE A 209 -0.79 -30.13 9.56
N PHE A 210 -2.07 -30.40 9.27
CA PHE A 210 -3.13 -29.40 9.13
C PHE A 210 -3.41 -28.62 10.42
N TYR A 211 -3.16 -29.23 11.60
CA TYR A 211 -3.27 -28.51 12.88
C TYR A 211 -2.23 -27.40 13.00
N ALA A 212 -0.98 -27.74 12.67
CA ALA A 212 0.12 -26.79 12.73
C ALA A 212 -0.13 -25.59 11.81
N PHE A 213 -0.57 -25.87 10.59
CA PHE A 213 -0.89 -24.85 9.61
C PHE A 213 -2.13 -24.03 9.99
N GLY A 214 -3.22 -24.71 10.34
CA GLY A 214 -4.51 -24.06 10.61
C GLY A 214 -4.47 -23.15 11.84
N ILE A 215 -3.82 -23.58 12.92
CA ILE A 215 -3.65 -22.76 14.14
C ILE A 215 -2.82 -21.51 13.81
N SER A 216 -1.74 -21.65 13.03
CA SER A 216 -0.93 -20.48 12.61
C SER A 216 -1.75 -19.51 11.75
N ALA A 217 -2.56 -20.01 10.82
CA ALA A 217 -3.43 -19.17 9.99
C ALA A 217 -4.49 -18.41 10.81
N ASP A 218 -5.08 -19.07 11.81
CA ASP A 218 -6.03 -18.43 12.71
C ASP A 218 -5.36 -17.34 13.57
N LEU A 219 -4.14 -17.57 14.06
CA LEU A 219 -3.37 -16.57 14.80
C LEU A 219 -3.00 -15.35 13.95
N ILE A 220 -2.67 -15.55 12.67
CA ILE A 220 -2.47 -14.45 11.72
C ILE A 220 -3.73 -13.59 11.65
N SER A 221 -4.91 -14.22 11.53
CA SER A 221 -6.20 -13.53 11.50
C SER A 221 -6.50 -12.78 12.80
N ASP A 222 -6.24 -13.40 13.95
CA ASP A 222 -6.47 -12.80 15.27
C ASP A 222 -5.57 -11.60 15.51
N CYS A 223 -4.26 -11.73 15.23
CA CYS A 223 -3.31 -10.61 15.32
C CYS A 223 -3.66 -9.49 14.35
N ALA A 224 -4.04 -9.81 13.11
CA ALA A 224 -4.47 -8.80 12.13
C ALA A 224 -5.72 -8.03 12.55
N SER A 225 -6.57 -8.64 13.39
CA SER A 225 -7.80 -8.04 13.90
C SER A 225 -7.58 -7.22 15.19
N ALA A 226 -6.43 -7.32 15.84
CA ALA A 226 -6.18 -6.74 17.16
C ALA A 226 -5.82 -5.24 17.16
N GLY A 227 -5.91 -4.54 16.02
CA GLY A 227 -5.67 -3.10 15.95
C GLY A 227 -4.44 -2.72 15.14
N LEU A 228 -3.58 -1.87 15.68
CA LEU A 228 -2.37 -1.40 15.00
C LEU A 228 -1.23 -2.41 15.16
N ILE A 229 -1.31 -3.52 14.43
CA ILE A 229 -0.25 -4.51 14.29
C ILE A 229 -0.09 -4.81 12.80
N ARG A 230 1.11 -4.71 12.28
CA ARG A 230 1.41 -5.17 10.93
C ARG A 230 1.67 -6.67 10.95
N VAL A 231 0.87 -7.44 10.25
CA VAL A 231 0.97 -8.90 10.22
C VAL A 231 1.32 -9.36 8.81
N ALA A 232 2.41 -10.13 8.70
CA ALA A 232 2.79 -10.73 7.43
C ALA A 232 1.69 -11.69 6.94
N SER A 233 1.32 -11.58 5.66
CA SER A 233 0.27 -12.45 5.11
C SER A 233 0.76 -13.89 4.98
N LEU A 234 -0.15 -14.85 5.17
CA LEU A 234 0.18 -16.26 4.98
C LEU A 234 0.72 -16.54 3.57
N ASN A 235 0.18 -15.90 2.55
CA ASN A 235 0.61 -16.03 1.17
C ASN A 235 2.06 -15.53 0.95
N ASP A 236 2.50 -14.49 1.65
CA ASP A 236 3.89 -14.02 1.56
C ASP A 236 4.85 -14.94 2.33
N ILE A 237 4.39 -15.52 3.42
CA ILE A 237 5.14 -16.52 4.19
C ILE A 237 5.34 -17.80 3.35
N GLU A 238 4.30 -18.29 2.67
CA GLU A 238 4.37 -19.51 1.87
C GLU A 238 5.23 -19.40 0.62
N LYS A 239 5.39 -18.20 0.07
CA LYS A 239 6.33 -17.96 -1.03
C LYS A 239 7.79 -18.04 -0.62
N LEU A 240 8.06 -18.05 0.68
CA LEU A 240 9.39 -18.22 1.21
C LEU A 240 9.66 -19.70 1.51
N ASP A 241 10.87 -20.16 1.21
CA ASP A 241 11.35 -21.44 1.74
C ASP A 241 11.75 -21.29 3.21
N TYR A 242 10.77 -20.90 4.06
CA TYR A 242 10.97 -20.59 5.48
C TYR A 242 11.52 -21.79 6.28
N LYS A 243 11.43 -23.01 5.73
CA LYS A 243 11.96 -24.23 6.39
C LYS A 243 13.47 -24.30 6.36
N THR A 244 14.12 -23.64 5.40
CA THR A 244 15.57 -23.63 5.22
C THR A 244 16.24 -22.33 5.71
N LEU A 245 15.45 -21.29 5.97
CA LEU A 245 15.93 -19.98 6.38
C LEU A 245 16.06 -19.89 7.90
N ASP A 246 17.02 -19.10 8.38
CA ASP A 246 17.09 -18.74 9.78
C ASP A 246 16.05 -17.62 10.12
N THR A 247 15.79 -17.43 11.42
CA THR A 247 14.78 -16.50 11.91
C THR A 247 15.08 -15.03 11.53
N ILE A 248 16.36 -14.67 11.38
CA ILE A 248 16.78 -13.32 10.99
C ILE A 248 16.52 -13.12 9.50
N ASP A 249 16.85 -14.12 8.67
CA ASP A 249 16.57 -14.09 7.23
C ASP A 249 15.07 -14.01 6.95
N ILE A 250 14.25 -14.75 7.71
CA ILE A 250 12.78 -14.69 7.63
C ILE A 250 12.31 -13.27 7.98
N SER A 251 12.80 -12.71 9.09
CA SER A 251 12.50 -11.36 9.54
C SER A 251 12.79 -10.32 8.44
N GLN A 252 13.95 -10.41 7.81
CA GLN A 252 14.35 -9.49 6.73
C GLN A 252 13.49 -9.62 5.47
N LYS A 253 13.16 -10.87 5.07
CA LYS A 253 12.39 -11.12 3.85
C LYS A 253 10.92 -10.76 4.00
N LEU A 254 10.35 -10.89 5.20
CA LEU A 254 8.96 -10.54 5.52
C LEU A 254 8.83 -9.12 6.08
N ASP A 255 9.96 -8.42 6.24
CA ASP A 255 10.00 -7.10 6.84
C ASP A 255 9.25 -7.05 8.19
N SER A 256 9.49 -8.05 9.05
CA SER A 256 8.80 -8.23 10.32
C SER A 256 9.81 -8.33 11.45
N ARG A 257 9.68 -7.47 12.47
CA ARG A 257 10.58 -7.49 13.64
C ARG A 257 10.37 -8.72 14.50
N TYR A 258 9.11 -9.09 14.72
CA TYR A 258 8.76 -10.22 15.57
C TYR A 258 8.43 -11.43 14.74
N ILE A 259 9.02 -12.58 15.10
CA ILE A 259 8.77 -13.85 14.46
C ILE A 259 8.20 -14.82 15.49
N ALA A 260 6.95 -15.22 15.32
CA ALA A 260 6.32 -16.28 16.08
C ALA A 260 6.56 -17.61 15.37
N GLN A 261 7.17 -18.56 16.06
CA GLN A 261 7.42 -19.91 15.56
C GLN A 261 7.16 -20.94 16.65
N GLY A 262 6.92 -22.17 16.26
CA GLY A 262 6.58 -23.20 17.25
C GLY A 262 6.59 -24.62 16.73
N THR A 263 6.33 -25.53 17.63
CA THR A 263 6.18 -26.95 17.32
C THR A 263 4.89 -27.47 17.90
N LEU A 264 4.27 -28.38 17.18
CA LEU A 264 3.03 -29.02 17.53
C LEU A 264 3.20 -30.54 17.48
N TRP A 265 2.65 -31.21 18.47
CA TRP A 265 2.64 -32.66 18.54
C TRP A 265 1.32 -33.17 19.13
N LYS A 266 0.58 -33.99 18.36
CA LYS A 266 -0.61 -34.70 18.85
C LYS A 266 -0.26 -36.17 19.07
N MET A 267 -0.57 -36.69 20.25
CA MET A 267 -0.37 -38.08 20.64
C MET A 267 -1.67 -38.61 21.22
N GLY A 268 -2.51 -39.25 20.42
CA GLY A 268 -3.85 -39.72 20.85
C GLY A 268 -4.70 -38.53 21.32
N GLU A 269 -5.12 -38.55 22.59
CA GLU A 269 -5.92 -37.47 23.20
C GLU A 269 -5.05 -36.28 23.71
N LEU A 270 -3.72 -36.42 23.76
CA LEU A 270 -2.84 -35.38 24.22
C LEU A 270 -2.35 -34.51 23.08
N PHE A 271 -2.44 -33.22 23.29
CA PHE A 271 -1.98 -32.19 22.38
C PHE A 271 -0.90 -31.35 23.06
N GLN A 272 0.25 -31.22 22.42
CA GLN A 272 1.34 -30.39 22.90
C GLN A 272 1.64 -29.32 21.86
N LEU A 273 1.61 -28.07 22.30
CA LEU A 273 2.00 -26.90 21.51
C LEU A 273 3.08 -26.13 22.26
N SER A 274 4.17 -25.81 21.60
CA SER A 274 5.20 -24.91 22.13
C SER A 274 5.39 -23.78 21.15
N VAL A 275 5.34 -22.55 21.61
CA VAL A 275 5.47 -21.35 20.76
C VAL A 275 6.47 -20.40 21.40
N GLU A 276 7.27 -19.76 20.59
CA GLU A 276 8.15 -18.66 20.97
C GLU A 276 7.98 -17.47 20.06
N LEU A 277 8.07 -16.27 20.63
CA LEU A 277 8.11 -15.00 19.95
C LEU A 277 9.53 -14.45 20.01
N TYR A 278 10.18 -14.39 18.87
CA TYR A 278 11.55 -13.92 18.71
C TYR A 278 11.57 -12.46 18.26
N ASP A 279 12.32 -11.61 18.96
CA ASP A 279 12.63 -10.23 18.54
C ASP A 279 13.91 -10.23 17.70
N ALA A 280 13.78 -10.06 16.39
CA ALA A 280 14.93 -10.09 15.47
C ALA A 280 15.86 -8.88 15.67
N LYS A 281 15.36 -7.73 16.16
CA LYS A 281 16.16 -6.55 16.49
C LYS A 281 17.03 -6.77 17.72
N GLN A 282 16.44 -7.35 18.78
CA GLN A 282 17.16 -7.63 20.02
C GLN A 282 17.88 -8.99 20.01
N LYS A 283 17.64 -9.81 18.97
CA LYS A 283 18.19 -11.15 18.80
C LYS A 283 17.94 -12.05 20.00
N LYS A 284 16.73 -12.01 20.57
CA LYS A 284 16.34 -12.81 21.73
C LYS A 284 14.87 -13.23 21.65
N VAL A 285 14.55 -14.30 22.36
CA VAL A 285 13.16 -14.69 22.59
C VAL A 285 12.54 -13.69 23.58
N LEU A 286 11.46 -13.04 23.17
CA LEU A 286 10.71 -12.07 23.97
C LEU A 286 9.71 -12.76 24.88
N TRP A 287 9.07 -13.80 24.36
CA TRP A 287 8.04 -14.56 25.03
C TRP A 287 8.05 -16.01 24.52
N SER A 288 7.77 -16.95 25.39
CA SER A 288 7.53 -18.34 25.01
C SER A 288 6.56 -19.00 25.99
N ASP A 289 5.76 -19.88 25.48
CA ASP A 289 4.84 -20.68 26.30
C ASP A 289 4.70 -22.11 25.74
N ARG A 290 4.19 -22.98 26.57
CA ARG A 290 4.01 -24.41 26.25
C ARG A 290 2.75 -24.93 26.89
N TRP A 291 1.88 -25.49 26.06
CA TRP A 291 0.64 -26.17 26.48
C TRP A 291 0.79 -27.67 26.30
N GLN A 292 0.32 -28.43 27.26
CA GLN A 292 0.19 -29.88 27.19
C GLN A 292 -1.14 -30.22 27.80
N GLU A 293 -2.15 -30.33 26.96
CA GLU A 293 -3.55 -30.39 27.32
C GLU A 293 -4.23 -31.54 26.56
N LYS A 294 -5.45 -31.89 26.98
CA LYS A 294 -6.27 -32.74 26.15
C LYS A 294 -6.72 -32.01 24.91
N TRP A 295 -6.89 -32.74 23.83
CA TRP A 295 -7.34 -32.21 22.55
C TRP A 295 -8.66 -31.40 22.67
N ASP A 296 -9.54 -31.78 23.57
CA ASP A 296 -10.81 -31.10 23.82
C ASP A 296 -10.66 -29.62 24.24
N ASN A 297 -9.50 -29.24 24.76
CA ASN A 297 -9.18 -27.88 25.23
C ASN A 297 -8.47 -27.01 24.17
N LEU A 298 -8.47 -27.41 22.90
CA LEU A 298 -7.74 -26.69 21.85
C LEU A 298 -8.20 -25.23 21.67
N ALA A 299 -9.48 -24.95 21.84
CA ALA A 299 -10.03 -23.60 21.76
C ALA A 299 -9.45 -22.68 22.86
N ASP A 300 -9.29 -23.20 24.08
CA ASP A 300 -8.69 -22.47 25.20
C ASP A 300 -7.21 -22.24 24.99
N ILE A 301 -6.48 -23.22 24.42
CA ILE A 301 -5.08 -23.11 24.04
C ILE A 301 -4.92 -21.98 23.01
N LYS A 302 -5.76 -21.96 21.95
CA LYS A 302 -5.74 -20.94 20.92
C LYS A 302 -5.97 -19.53 21.49
N SER A 303 -6.98 -19.39 22.36
CA SER A 303 -7.27 -18.11 23.03
C SER A 303 -6.10 -17.63 23.88
N SER A 304 -5.55 -18.52 24.71
CA SER A 304 -4.41 -18.22 25.57
C SER A 304 -3.15 -17.86 24.76
N LEU A 305 -2.95 -18.50 23.61
CA LEU A 305 -1.85 -18.24 22.69
C LEU A 305 -1.99 -16.86 22.03
N SER A 306 -3.17 -16.54 21.51
CA SER A 306 -3.47 -15.23 20.93
C SER A 306 -3.28 -14.10 21.95
N ASP A 307 -3.83 -14.24 23.15
CA ASP A 307 -3.68 -13.28 24.24
C ASP A 307 -2.21 -13.12 24.69
N GLY A 308 -1.46 -14.22 24.75
CA GLY A 308 -0.04 -14.22 25.11
C GLY A 308 0.79 -13.45 24.09
N LEU A 309 0.59 -13.69 22.80
CA LEU A 309 1.25 -12.97 21.71
C LEU A 309 0.92 -11.48 21.72
N LEU A 310 -0.36 -11.13 21.83
CA LEU A 310 -0.81 -9.73 21.85
C LEU A 310 -0.24 -8.95 23.05
N LYS A 311 -0.25 -9.55 24.24
CA LYS A 311 0.36 -8.95 25.43
C LYS A 311 1.87 -8.77 25.29
N ALA A 312 2.57 -9.74 24.67
CA ALA A 312 4.00 -9.66 24.45
C ALA A 312 4.37 -8.56 23.45
N LEU A 313 3.43 -8.19 22.56
CA LEU A 313 3.59 -7.11 21.58
C LEU A 313 3.09 -5.73 22.12
N ASP A 314 2.70 -5.64 23.38
CA ASP A 314 2.12 -4.44 23.99
C ASP A 314 0.87 -3.93 23.24
N ALA A 315 0.15 -4.85 22.59
CA ALA A 315 -1.06 -4.57 21.84
C ALA A 315 -2.29 -4.77 22.73
N ASP A 316 -3.32 -3.96 22.52
CA ASP A 316 -4.59 -4.06 23.25
C ASP A 316 -5.24 -5.43 23.02
N SER A 317 -5.21 -6.30 24.02
CA SER A 317 -5.98 -7.54 24.02
C SER A 317 -7.46 -7.19 24.14
N ARG A 318 -8.23 -7.36 23.06
CA ARG A 318 -9.68 -7.29 23.15
C ARG A 318 -10.18 -8.54 23.87
N PRO A 319 -11.25 -8.42 24.70
CA PRO A 319 -11.89 -9.61 25.19
C PRO A 319 -12.28 -10.47 23.99
N ALA A 320 -11.82 -11.71 23.98
CA ALA A 320 -12.20 -12.68 22.95
C ALA A 320 -13.73 -12.70 22.89
N VAL A 321 -14.30 -12.35 21.74
CA VAL A 321 -15.70 -12.66 21.48
C VAL A 321 -15.75 -14.18 21.54
N GLU A 322 -16.59 -14.73 22.44
CA GLU A 322 -16.79 -16.18 22.61
C GLU A 322 -17.36 -16.79 21.33
N SER A 323 -16.52 -16.98 20.32
CA SER A 323 -16.88 -17.65 19.06
C SER A 323 -16.14 -18.97 18.90
N HIS A 324 -15.72 -19.57 20.01
CA HIS A 324 -14.97 -20.82 19.94
C HIS A 324 -15.92 -22.00 19.81
N SER A 325 -15.66 -22.85 18.82
CA SER A 325 -16.33 -24.14 18.73
C SER A 325 -16.14 -24.94 20.02
N SER A 326 -17.22 -25.27 20.65
CA SER A 326 -17.21 -26.22 21.78
C SER A 326 -16.94 -27.66 21.33
N ASN A 327 -16.87 -27.91 20.02
CA ASN A 327 -16.67 -29.22 19.42
C ASN A 327 -15.32 -29.35 18.73
N PRO A 328 -14.34 -30.05 19.33
CA PRO A 328 -12.98 -30.19 18.77
C PRO A 328 -12.96 -30.86 17.39
N GLU A 329 -13.85 -31.84 17.15
CA GLU A 329 -13.94 -32.52 15.85
C GLU A 329 -14.45 -31.59 14.76
N ALA A 330 -15.39 -30.69 15.06
CA ALA A 330 -15.83 -29.65 14.14
C ALA A 330 -14.67 -28.70 13.76
N TYR A 331 -13.87 -28.29 14.74
CA TYR A 331 -12.73 -27.44 14.50
C TYR A 331 -11.65 -28.16 13.67
N GLU A 332 -11.38 -29.42 13.93
CA GLU A 332 -10.48 -30.24 13.12
C GLU A 332 -10.90 -30.27 11.65
N LEU A 333 -12.16 -30.54 11.37
CA LEU A 333 -12.71 -30.61 10.02
C LEU A 333 -12.61 -29.24 9.30
N TYR A 334 -12.83 -28.15 10.04
CA TYR A 334 -12.64 -26.79 9.53
C TYR A 334 -11.19 -26.52 9.15
N LEU A 335 -10.22 -26.85 10.01
CA LEU A 335 -8.79 -26.65 9.72
C LEU A 335 -8.34 -27.47 8.50
N ARG A 336 -8.78 -28.73 8.39
CA ARG A 336 -8.52 -29.57 7.21
C ARG A 336 -9.11 -28.96 5.94
N SER A 337 -10.33 -28.42 6.01
CA SER A 337 -10.98 -27.74 4.90
C SER A 337 -10.16 -26.53 4.43
N LYS A 338 -9.67 -25.71 5.36
CA LYS A 338 -8.83 -24.55 5.03
C LYS A 338 -7.49 -24.95 4.41
N GLN A 339 -6.82 -25.95 4.97
CA GLN A 339 -5.52 -26.40 4.48
C GLN A 339 -5.60 -26.87 3.03
N ILE A 340 -6.56 -27.76 2.70
CA ILE A 340 -6.75 -28.27 1.33
C ILE A 340 -6.89 -27.10 0.34
N PHE A 341 -7.65 -26.07 0.73
CA PHE A 341 -7.89 -24.92 -0.14
C PHE A 341 -6.66 -24.03 -0.30
N ILE A 342 -5.89 -23.81 0.76
CA ILE A 342 -4.78 -22.85 0.74
C ILE A 342 -3.53 -23.47 0.11
N ASN A 343 -3.14 -24.70 0.46
CA ASN A 343 -1.90 -25.30 0.00
C ASN A 343 -1.91 -25.75 -1.46
N ASP A 344 -3.08 -26.18 -1.95
CA ASP A 344 -3.17 -26.86 -3.24
C ASP A 344 -3.95 -26.04 -4.29
N PHE A 345 -4.52 -24.90 -3.91
CA PHE A 345 -5.30 -24.06 -4.80
C PHE A 345 -4.39 -23.05 -5.54
N ASP A 346 -4.03 -23.34 -6.79
CA ASP A 346 -3.19 -22.51 -7.66
C ASP A 346 -3.95 -21.49 -8.54
N GLY A 347 -5.28 -21.50 -8.46
CA GLY A 347 -6.16 -20.60 -9.22
C GLY A 347 -6.39 -20.97 -10.68
N TYR A 348 -5.62 -21.90 -11.27
CA TYR A 348 -5.60 -22.15 -12.72
C TYR A 348 -5.74 -23.64 -13.13
N SER A 349 -5.61 -24.57 -12.20
CA SER A 349 -5.64 -26.01 -12.48
C SER A 349 -7.05 -26.61 -12.50
N GLU A 350 -7.31 -27.61 -13.37
CA GLU A 350 -8.55 -28.43 -13.33
C GLU A 350 -8.72 -29.15 -11.97
N ASN A 351 -7.62 -29.41 -11.28
CA ASN A 351 -7.61 -30.03 -9.96
C ASN A 351 -8.34 -29.18 -8.90
N ASN A 352 -8.43 -27.87 -9.11
CA ASN A 352 -9.09 -26.95 -8.17
C ASN A 352 -10.55 -27.29 -7.88
N LYS A 353 -11.30 -27.83 -8.87
CA LYS A 353 -12.69 -28.27 -8.66
C LYS A 353 -12.79 -29.42 -7.67
N VAL A 354 -11.84 -30.34 -7.72
CA VAL A 354 -11.78 -31.50 -6.80
C VAL A 354 -11.44 -31.03 -5.39
N LEU A 355 -10.43 -30.16 -5.26
CA LEU A 355 -9.98 -29.60 -3.98
C LEU A 355 -11.08 -28.77 -3.30
N ILE A 356 -11.77 -27.91 -4.05
CA ILE A 356 -12.92 -27.16 -3.55
C ILE A 356 -14.03 -28.12 -3.09
N GLY A 357 -14.28 -29.18 -3.84
CA GLY A 357 -15.27 -30.21 -3.47
C GLY A 357 -14.92 -30.91 -2.16
N GLN A 358 -13.68 -31.32 -1.98
CA GLN A 358 -13.20 -31.96 -0.73
C GLN A 358 -13.28 -30.99 0.46
N SER A 359 -12.81 -29.75 0.30
CA SER A 359 -12.90 -28.69 1.31
C SER A 359 -14.36 -28.44 1.71
N PHE A 360 -15.27 -28.41 0.74
CA PHE A 360 -16.70 -28.18 0.96
C PHE A 360 -17.39 -29.32 1.74
N GLU A 361 -17.05 -30.57 1.50
CA GLU A 361 -17.59 -31.70 2.26
C GLU A 361 -17.10 -31.69 3.72
N LEU A 362 -15.86 -31.30 3.97
CA LEU A 362 -15.32 -31.19 5.32
C LEU A 362 -16.01 -30.07 6.11
N ILE A 363 -16.19 -28.90 5.52
CA ILE A 363 -16.83 -27.79 6.23
C ILE A 363 -18.31 -28.03 6.50
N LYS A 364 -19.02 -28.77 5.64
CA LYS A 364 -20.40 -29.17 5.91
C LYS A 364 -20.49 -30.01 7.15
N LYS A 365 -19.62 -31.02 7.29
CA LYS A 365 -19.56 -31.85 8.50
C LYS A 365 -19.22 -31.05 9.75
N ALA A 366 -18.30 -30.10 9.64
CA ALA A 366 -17.98 -29.21 10.74
C ALA A 366 -19.20 -28.38 11.19
N ILE A 367 -20.01 -27.90 10.26
CA ILE A 367 -21.25 -27.15 10.55
C ILE A 367 -22.32 -28.07 11.16
N GLU A 368 -22.43 -29.33 10.74
CA GLU A 368 -23.34 -30.29 11.33
C GLU A 368 -23.02 -30.59 12.80
N LEU A 369 -21.73 -30.58 13.17
CA LEU A 369 -21.24 -30.79 14.54
C LEU A 369 -21.32 -29.51 15.40
N ASP A 370 -21.32 -28.33 14.81
CA ASP A 370 -21.42 -27.04 15.48
C ASP A 370 -22.20 -26.04 14.62
N GLU A 371 -23.54 -26.20 14.67
CA GLU A 371 -24.46 -25.39 13.86
C GLU A 371 -24.49 -23.92 14.22
N GLU A 372 -24.00 -23.53 15.38
CA GLU A 372 -24.01 -22.13 15.84
C GLU A 372 -22.77 -21.33 15.43
N ASN A 373 -21.75 -21.97 14.91
CA ASN A 373 -20.49 -21.34 14.55
C ASN A 373 -20.59 -20.55 13.22
N LEU A 374 -20.54 -19.23 13.31
CA LEU A 374 -20.66 -18.34 12.16
C LEU A 374 -19.40 -18.32 11.28
N GLU A 375 -18.22 -18.59 11.85
CA GLU A 375 -16.97 -18.66 11.10
C GLU A 375 -16.96 -19.84 10.11
N TYR A 376 -17.44 -21.01 10.53
CA TYR A 376 -17.59 -22.18 9.65
C TYR A 376 -18.59 -21.92 8.54
N LYS A 377 -19.70 -21.28 8.87
CA LYS A 377 -20.71 -20.88 7.88
C LYS A 377 -20.15 -19.88 6.89
N LEU A 378 -19.36 -18.91 7.33
CA LEU A 378 -18.74 -17.92 6.45
C LEU A 378 -17.72 -18.57 5.51
N TRP A 379 -16.89 -19.50 6.02
CA TRP A 379 -15.98 -20.29 5.19
C TRP A 379 -16.71 -21.10 4.13
N ASN A 380 -17.80 -21.76 4.49
CA ASN A 380 -18.66 -22.47 3.54
C ASN A 380 -19.22 -21.54 2.44
N ALA A 381 -19.64 -20.31 2.81
CA ALA A 381 -20.10 -19.31 1.86
C ALA A 381 -18.97 -18.88 0.89
N GLN A 382 -17.75 -18.78 1.39
CA GLN A 382 -16.57 -18.48 0.56
C GLN A 382 -16.29 -19.61 -0.46
N LEU A 383 -16.39 -20.86 -0.04
CA LEU A 383 -16.25 -22.01 -0.95
C LEU A 383 -17.36 -22.06 -2.00
N LEU A 384 -18.61 -21.74 -1.65
CA LEU A 384 -19.71 -21.59 -2.61
C LEU A 384 -19.39 -20.51 -3.67
N SER A 385 -18.84 -19.38 -3.25
CA SER A 385 -18.39 -18.33 -4.17
C SER A 385 -17.32 -18.85 -5.12
N LYS A 386 -16.34 -19.60 -4.61
CA LYS A 386 -15.27 -20.19 -5.45
C LYS A 386 -15.77 -21.27 -6.40
N LYS A 387 -16.88 -21.93 -6.09
CA LYS A 387 -17.62 -22.83 -7.00
C LYS A 387 -18.45 -22.09 -8.05
N ALA A 388 -18.43 -20.75 -8.06
CA ALA A 388 -19.31 -19.90 -8.85
C ALA A 388 -20.83 -20.10 -8.55
N GLU A 389 -21.17 -20.68 -7.40
CA GLU A 389 -22.55 -20.81 -6.90
C GLU A 389 -23.02 -19.51 -6.22
N TYR A 390 -22.90 -18.39 -6.92
CA TYR A 390 -23.05 -17.03 -6.38
C TYR A 390 -24.40 -16.79 -5.69
N GLN A 391 -25.51 -17.25 -6.27
CA GLN A 391 -26.85 -17.04 -5.69
C GLN A 391 -27.01 -17.80 -4.37
N ASN A 392 -26.48 -19.03 -4.31
CA ASN A 392 -26.47 -19.82 -3.08
C ASN A 392 -25.60 -19.16 -2.00
N ALA A 393 -24.42 -18.69 -2.37
CA ALA A 393 -23.52 -17.96 -1.48
C ALA A 393 -24.18 -16.69 -0.91
N ILE A 394 -24.79 -15.83 -1.76
CA ILE A 394 -25.50 -14.63 -1.33
C ILE A 394 -26.63 -14.93 -0.36
N SER A 395 -27.48 -15.92 -0.69
CA SER A 395 -28.59 -16.33 0.16
C SER A 395 -28.09 -16.84 1.54
N TYR A 396 -26.99 -17.56 1.53
CA TYR A 396 -26.39 -18.12 2.75
C TYR A 396 -25.74 -17.03 3.60
N ILE A 397 -25.00 -16.10 3.00
CA ILE A 397 -24.40 -14.96 3.69
C ILE A 397 -25.47 -14.08 4.35
N ASN A 398 -26.60 -13.85 3.70
CA ASN A 398 -27.70 -13.08 4.30
C ASN A 398 -28.26 -13.74 5.57
N LYS A 399 -28.28 -15.07 5.64
CA LYS A 399 -28.66 -15.80 6.88
C LYS A 399 -27.61 -15.64 7.97
N ILE A 400 -26.33 -15.72 7.60
CA ILE A 400 -25.21 -15.48 8.53
C ILE A 400 -25.28 -14.06 9.11
N MET A 401 -25.48 -13.06 8.26
CA MET A 401 -25.58 -11.65 8.68
C MET A 401 -26.75 -11.42 9.64
N LYS A 402 -27.89 -12.09 9.43
CA LYS A 402 -29.01 -12.01 10.36
C LYS A 402 -28.62 -12.56 11.76
N GLN A 403 -27.99 -13.74 11.81
CA GLN A 403 -27.52 -14.34 13.07
C GLN A 403 -26.43 -13.48 13.73
N ALA A 404 -25.49 -12.95 12.95
CA ALA A 404 -24.43 -12.07 13.44
C ALA A 404 -25.02 -10.76 14.02
N SER A 405 -26.03 -10.19 13.37
CA SER A 405 -26.73 -8.99 13.87
C SER A 405 -27.46 -9.25 15.21
N GLU A 406 -28.10 -10.41 15.34
CA GLU A 406 -28.78 -10.81 16.59
C GLU A 406 -27.78 -11.01 17.75
N ARG A 407 -26.51 -11.32 17.44
CA ARG A 407 -25.41 -11.51 18.41
C ARG A 407 -24.54 -10.28 18.61
N ASN A 408 -24.78 -9.19 17.88
CA ASN A 408 -23.91 -8.00 17.81
C ASN A 408 -22.46 -8.36 17.38
N ASP A 409 -22.29 -9.37 16.52
CA ASP A 409 -20.99 -9.80 16.00
C ASP A 409 -20.58 -8.93 14.80
N SER A 410 -19.95 -7.81 15.08
CA SER A 410 -19.46 -6.86 14.08
C SER A 410 -18.38 -7.46 13.16
N LYS A 411 -17.53 -8.35 13.68
CA LYS A 411 -16.47 -9.03 12.92
C LYS A 411 -17.07 -9.90 11.81
N THR A 412 -18.08 -10.73 12.13
CA THR A 412 -18.76 -11.57 11.14
C THR A 412 -19.56 -10.72 10.15
N LEU A 413 -20.19 -9.60 10.58
CA LEU A 413 -20.88 -8.68 9.68
C LEU A 413 -19.91 -8.02 8.69
N ALA A 414 -18.77 -7.54 9.16
CA ALA A 414 -17.72 -6.94 8.32
C ALA A 414 -17.23 -7.93 7.25
N SER A 415 -16.87 -9.15 7.66
CA SER A 415 -16.38 -10.21 6.77
C SER A 415 -17.45 -10.66 5.77
N SER A 416 -18.71 -10.76 6.20
CA SER A 416 -19.85 -11.06 5.33
C SER A 416 -20.06 -10.00 4.25
N HIS A 417 -20.02 -8.73 4.62
CA HIS A 417 -20.10 -7.63 3.66
C HIS A 417 -18.92 -7.61 2.70
N SER A 418 -17.69 -7.88 3.18
CA SER A 418 -16.50 -7.98 2.34
C SER A 418 -16.62 -9.10 1.30
N LEU A 419 -17.17 -10.27 1.70
CA LEU A 419 -17.42 -11.41 0.80
C LEU A 419 -18.51 -11.10 -0.22
N LEU A 420 -19.63 -10.49 0.22
CA LEU A 420 -20.69 -10.03 -0.70
C LEU A 420 -20.17 -9.06 -1.73
N SER A 421 -19.29 -8.12 -1.33
CA SER A 421 -18.68 -7.19 -2.26
C SER A 421 -17.89 -7.90 -3.35
N SER A 422 -17.08 -8.91 -3.00
CA SER A 422 -16.36 -9.71 -4.00
C SER A 422 -17.33 -10.43 -4.94
N ILE A 423 -18.36 -11.08 -4.42
CA ILE A 423 -19.34 -11.80 -5.24
C ILE A 423 -20.08 -10.85 -6.19
N TYR A 424 -20.50 -9.69 -5.71
CA TYR A 424 -21.17 -8.70 -6.56
C TYR A 424 -20.24 -8.11 -7.62
N TYR A 425 -18.96 -7.96 -7.33
CA TYR A 425 -17.96 -7.55 -8.31
C TYR A 425 -17.79 -8.61 -9.40
N ASP A 426 -17.61 -9.89 -9.01
CA ASP A 426 -17.42 -11.00 -9.94
C ASP A 426 -18.66 -11.24 -10.84
N THR A 427 -19.85 -10.91 -10.34
CA THR A 427 -21.12 -10.98 -11.10
C THR A 427 -21.50 -9.70 -11.84
N GLY A 428 -20.61 -8.70 -11.89
CA GLY A 428 -20.82 -7.42 -12.59
C GLY A 428 -21.81 -6.48 -11.90
N ASN A 429 -22.28 -6.80 -10.68
CA ASN A 429 -23.20 -5.93 -9.95
C ASN A 429 -22.43 -4.89 -9.11
N TYR A 430 -21.79 -3.97 -9.78
CA TYR A 430 -20.88 -3.01 -9.16
C TYR A 430 -21.52 -2.10 -8.12
N LEU A 431 -22.80 -1.71 -8.30
CA LEU A 431 -23.48 -0.89 -7.30
C LEU A 431 -23.64 -1.62 -5.97
N LYS A 432 -24.09 -2.89 -5.99
CA LYS A 432 -24.17 -3.69 -4.75
C LYS A 432 -22.80 -4.00 -4.17
N SER A 433 -21.77 -4.16 -5.01
CA SER A 433 -20.39 -4.33 -4.56
C SER A 433 -19.92 -3.11 -3.79
N ILE A 434 -20.15 -1.90 -4.29
CA ILE A 434 -19.81 -0.63 -3.63
C ILE A 434 -20.52 -0.52 -2.26
N ASP A 435 -21.83 -0.78 -2.22
CA ASP A 435 -22.61 -0.69 -0.98
C ASP A 435 -22.13 -1.70 0.07
N SER A 436 -21.83 -2.93 -0.36
CA SER A 436 -21.27 -3.95 0.52
C SER A 436 -19.89 -3.56 1.04
N ASN A 437 -19.02 -3.00 0.19
CA ASN A 437 -17.71 -2.48 0.65
C ASN A 437 -17.85 -1.36 1.68
N ARG A 438 -18.76 -0.41 1.47
CA ARG A 438 -19.00 0.67 2.42
C ARG A 438 -19.45 0.17 3.78
N ASN A 439 -20.33 -0.84 3.80
CA ASN A 439 -20.76 -1.48 5.04
C ASN A 439 -19.60 -2.21 5.74
N ALA A 440 -18.76 -2.93 4.98
CA ALA A 440 -17.55 -3.56 5.53
C ALA A 440 -16.60 -2.51 6.14
N ILE A 441 -16.34 -1.39 5.43
CA ILE A 441 -15.53 -0.27 5.93
C ILE A 441 -16.08 0.27 7.24
N LYS A 442 -17.41 0.46 7.35
CA LYS A 442 -18.04 0.93 8.57
C LYS A 442 -17.71 0.02 9.76
N TYR A 443 -17.96 -1.27 9.64
CA TYR A 443 -17.71 -2.23 10.72
C TYR A 443 -16.22 -2.37 11.06
N TYR A 444 -15.32 -2.42 10.05
CA TYR A 444 -13.87 -2.46 10.30
C TYR A 444 -13.36 -1.17 10.96
N THR A 445 -14.00 -0.02 10.71
CA THR A 445 -13.66 1.24 11.37
C THR A 445 -14.13 1.21 12.84
N GLU A 446 -15.34 0.74 13.12
CA GLU A 446 -15.87 0.56 14.46
C GLU A 446 -15.02 -0.39 15.30
N ASP A 447 -14.52 -1.46 14.67
CA ASP A 447 -13.65 -2.46 15.28
C ASP A 447 -12.17 -2.04 15.31
N ASN A 448 -11.80 -0.87 14.79
CA ASN A 448 -10.40 -0.42 14.63
C ASN A 448 -9.48 -1.44 13.94
N ASN A 449 -10.03 -2.28 13.06
CA ASN A 449 -9.27 -3.28 12.30
C ASN A 449 -8.61 -2.62 11.09
N GLN A 450 -7.43 -2.06 11.28
CA GLN A 450 -6.74 -1.26 10.27
C GLN A 450 -6.29 -2.07 9.06
N ASN A 451 -5.89 -3.33 9.25
CA ASN A 451 -5.48 -4.21 8.14
C ASN A 451 -6.66 -4.52 7.19
N SER A 452 -7.81 -4.92 7.75
CA SER A 452 -9.01 -5.19 6.93
C SER A 452 -9.59 -3.92 6.33
N LEU A 453 -9.51 -2.79 7.03
CA LEU A 453 -9.92 -1.47 6.54
C LEU A 453 -9.08 -1.07 5.33
N PHE A 454 -7.75 -1.20 5.40
CA PHE A 454 -6.83 -0.97 4.29
C PHE A 454 -7.20 -1.80 3.05
N LEU A 455 -7.33 -3.13 3.21
CA LEU A 455 -7.66 -4.03 2.11
C LEU A 455 -9.02 -3.71 1.47
N THR A 456 -10.01 -3.36 2.30
CA THR A 456 -11.36 -3.05 1.83
C THR A 456 -11.40 -1.71 1.10
N LYS A 457 -10.69 -0.68 1.59
CA LYS A 457 -10.53 0.60 0.88
C LYS A 457 -9.79 0.42 -0.44
N ASN A 458 -8.70 -0.35 -0.47
CA ASN A 458 -8.00 -0.66 -1.72
C ASN A 458 -8.93 -1.30 -2.75
N ARG A 459 -9.75 -2.27 -2.35
CA ARG A 459 -10.76 -2.89 -3.24
C ARG A 459 -11.79 -1.87 -3.74
N LEU A 460 -12.32 -1.04 -2.84
CA LEU A 460 -13.30 -0.02 -3.20
C LEU A 460 -12.73 1.00 -4.21
N GLY A 461 -11.48 1.44 -4.01
CA GLY A 461 -10.77 2.30 -4.96
C GLY A 461 -10.68 1.66 -6.36
N GLY A 462 -10.32 0.37 -6.42
CA GLY A 462 -10.30 -0.39 -7.68
C GLY A 462 -11.66 -0.49 -8.36
N ILE A 463 -12.73 -0.73 -7.60
CA ILE A 463 -14.10 -0.77 -8.15
C ILE A 463 -14.52 0.61 -8.69
N MET A 464 -14.24 1.68 -7.95
CA MET A 464 -14.54 3.05 -8.38
C MET A 464 -13.77 3.40 -9.65
N HIS A 465 -12.49 3.03 -9.74
CA HIS A 465 -11.68 3.22 -10.93
C HIS A 465 -12.26 2.47 -12.14
N ALA A 466 -12.58 1.18 -11.98
CA ALA A 466 -13.16 0.35 -13.04
C ALA A 466 -14.52 0.89 -13.55
N GLN A 467 -15.24 1.63 -12.71
CA GLN A 467 -16.50 2.30 -13.08
C GLN A 467 -16.31 3.73 -13.62
N GLY A 468 -15.07 4.18 -13.84
CA GLY A 468 -14.76 5.52 -14.34
C GLY A 468 -14.88 6.65 -13.29
N PHE A 469 -15.13 6.34 -12.02
CA PHE A 469 -15.16 7.33 -10.94
C PHE A 469 -13.75 7.65 -10.43
N HIS A 470 -12.88 8.12 -11.34
CA HIS A 470 -11.46 8.29 -11.09
C HIS A 470 -11.14 9.19 -9.88
N ASP A 471 -11.84 10.33 -9.72
CA ASP A 471 -11.57 11.24 -8.59
C ASP A 471 -11.91 10.60 -7.24
N LYS A 472 -13.02 9.86 -7.17
CA LYS A 472 -13.35 9.10 -5.95
C LYS A 472 -12.38 7.95 -5.69
N ALA A 473 -11.88 7.32 -6.75
CA ALA A 473 -10.85 6.29 -6.62
C ALA A 473 -9.55 6.86 -6.04
N LEU A 474 -9.12 8.04 -6.51
CA LEU A 474 -7.94 8.74 -5.97
C LEU A 474 -8.12 9.04 -4.47
N GLU A 475 -9.24 9.64 -4.07
CA GLU A 475 -9.54 9.95 -2.68
C GLU A 475 -9.48 8.69 -1.78
N ILE A 476 -10.09 7.59 -2.24
CA ILE A 476 -10.12 6.34 -1.48
C ILE A 476 -8.72 5.71 -1.40
N PHE A 477 -7.94 5.73 -2.48
CA PHE A 477 -6.58 5.22 -2.48
C PHE A 477 -5.64 6.08 -1.63
N GLU A 478 -5.77 7.41 -1.64
CA GLU A 478 -5.00 8.29 -0.75
C GLU A 478 -5.30 8.00 0.72
N ASP A 479 -6.56 7.74 1.05
CA ASP A 479 -6.94 7.32 2.40
C ASP A 479 -6.39 5.94 2.78
N ALA A 480 -6.36 5.00 1.81
CA ALA A 480 -5.75 3.69 2.02
C ALA A 480 -4.22 3.81 2.19
N LEU A 481 -3.57 4.71 1.45
CA LEU A 481 -2.14 4.97 1.58
C LEU A 481 -1.78 5.46 2.99
N LYS A 482 -2.56 6.40 3.55
CA LYS A 482 -2.38 6.87 4.94
C LYS A 482 -2.46 5.74 5.97
N ILE A 483 -3.34 4.75 5.72
CA ILE A 483 -3.45 3.57 6.60
C ILE A 483 -2.21 2.69 6.45
N ALA A 484 -1.77 2.41 5.21
CA ALA A 484 -0.57 1.62 4.97
C ALA A 484 0.68 2.28 5.57
N GLU A 485 0.82 3.60 5.41
CA GLU A 485 1.90 4.39 6.04
C GLU A 485 1.84 4.32 7.57
N LYS A 486 0.63 4.42 8.16
CA LYS A 486 0.45 4.30 9.60
C LYS A 486 0.76 2.91 10.13
N LEU A 487 0.48 1.87 9.33
CA LEU A 487 0.84 0.49 9.62
C LEU A 487 2.31 0.19 9.30
N GLU A 488 3.05 1.15 8.72
CA GLU A 488 4.40 0.95 8.18
C GLU A 488 4.44 -0.22 7.17
N ASP A 489 3.31 -0.48 6.49
CA ASP A 489 3.18 -1.52 5.46
C ASP A 489 3.76 -1.01 4.14
N GLU A 490 5.06 -1.22 3.93
CA GLU A 490 5.76 -0.84 2.70
C GLU A 490 5.16 -1.56 1.47
N SER A 491 4.82 -2.84 1.60
CA SER A 491 4.20 -3.62 0.52
C SER A 491 2.81 -3.08 0.15
N GLY A 492 2.01 -2.75 1.16
CA GLY A 492 0.73 -2.08 0.99
C GLY A 492 0.88 -0.70 0.36
N SER A 493 1.84 0.09 0.80
CA SER A 493 2.13 1.42 0.25
C SER A 493 2.52 1.35 -1.24
N VAL A 494 3.39 0.40 -1.61
CA VAL A 494 3.75 0.16 -3.03
C VAL A 494 2.53 -0.18 -3.87
N ARG A 495 1.65 -1.05 -3.36
CA ARG A 495 0.41 -1.44 -4.05
C ARG A 495 -0.51 -0.26 -4.30
N ILE A 496 -0.70 0.59 -3.29
CA ILE A 496 -1.56 1.78 -3.43
C ILE A 496 -0.94 2.82 -4.34
N LEU A 497 0.36 3.10 -4.25
CA LEU A 497 1.06 4.01 -5.15
C LEU A 497 0.96 3.55 -6.61
N ALA A 498 1.08 2.25 -6.86
CA ALA A 498 0.87 1.68 -8.19
C ALA A 498 -0.58 1.87 -8.68
N ASN A 499 -1.59 1.68 -7.82
CA ASN A 499 -2.98 1.90 -8.16
C ASN A 499 -3.27 3.40 -8.42
N LEU A 500 -2.74 4.31 -7.61
CA LEU A 500 -2.83 5.75 -7.85
C LEU A 500 -2.22 6.12 -9.21
N ALA A 501 -1.05 5.55 -9.55
CA ALA A 501 -0.40 5.76 -10.83
C ALA A 501 -1.29 5.30 -12.01
N VAL A 502 -1.93 4.13 -11.89
CA VAL A 502 -2.90 3.62 -12.88
C VAL A 502 -4.10 4.56 -13.04
N VAL A 503 -4.63 5.10 -11.94
CA VAL A 503 -5.76 6.07 -12.05
C VAL A 503 -5.32 7.34 -12.76
N HIS A 504 -4.13 7.89 -12.45
CA HIS A 504 -3.60 9.06 -13.13
C HIS A 504 -3.36 8.80 -14.63
N SER A 505 -2.81 7.64 -15.00
CA SER A 505 -2.65 7.29 -16.41
C SER A 505 -3.99 7.21 -17.15
N SER A 506 -5.01 6.64 -16.52
CA SER A 506 -6.38 6.60 -17.08
C SER A 506 -7.02 7.99 -17.24
N LYS A 507 -6.57 8.97 -16.46
CA LYS A 507 -6.90 10.39 -16.62
C LYS A 507 -6.02 11.12 -17.64
N GLY A 508 -5.11 10.42 -18.34
CA GLY A 508 -4.17 10.99 -19.30
C GLY A 508 -2.98 11.74 -18.69
N ASP A 509 -2.84 11.71 -17.36
CA ASP A 509 -1.74 12.36 -16.63
C ASP A 509 -0.59 11.38 -16.44
N PHE A 510 0.12 11.07 -17.53
CA PHE A 510 1.24 10.12 -17.50
C PHE A 510 2.44 10.64 -16.72
N ASP A 511 2.66 11.96 -16.66
CA ASP A 511 3.77 12.53 -15.87
C ASP A 511 3.58 12.21 -14.38
N LYS A 512 2.37 12.39 -13.86
CA LYS A 512 2.05 12.03 -12.48
C LYS A 512 2.09 10.51 -12.27
N ALA A 513 1.62 9.74 -13.26
CA ALA A 513 1.67 8.28 -13.21
C ALA A 513 3.13 7.78 -13.09
N PHE A 514 4.06 8.28 -13.92
CA PHE A 514 5.47 7.93 -13.83
C PHE A 514 6.10 8.37 -12.50
N THR A 515 5.75 9.57 -12.00
CA THR A 515 6.24 10.04 -10.70
C THR A 515 5.82 9.11 -9.55
N LEU A 516 4.55 8.68 -9.54
CA LEU A 516 4.03 7.75 -8.53
C LEU A 516 4.65 6.35 -8.67
N ALA A 517 4.89 5.89 -9.91
CA ALA A 517 5.60 4.63 -10.16
C ALA A 517 7.04 4.68 -9.65
N GLU A 518 7.73 5.81 -9.80
CA GLU A 518 9.08 5.99 -9.25
C GLU A 518 9.07 5.98 -7.72
N GLN A 519 8.10 6.65 -7.08
CA GLN A 519 7.89 6.58 -5.64
C GLN A 519 7.62 5.14 -5.17
N ALA A 520 6.72 4.42 -5.86
CA ALA A 520 6.42 3.03 -5.56
C ALA A 520 7.67 2.14 -5.70
N ARG A 521 8.50 2.38 -6.71
CA ARG A 521 9.76 1.66 -6.94
C ARG A 521 10.79 1.96 -5.85
N ALA A 522 10.88 3.19 -5.38
CA ALA A 522 11.77 3.57 -4.29
C ALA A 522 11.39 2.83 -2.99
N VAL A 523 10.10 2.74 -2.68
CA VAL A 523 9.59 1.97 -1.53
C VAL A 523 9.82 0.46 -1.75
N ALA A 524 9.49 -0.08 -2.94
CA ALA A 524 9.66 -1.49 -3.27
C ALA A 524 11.12 -1.96 -3.18
N LYS A 525 12.08 -1.09 -3.55
CA LYS A 525 13.51 -1.38 -3.43
C LYS A 525 13.93 -1.55 -1.98
N LYS A 526 13.29 -0.83 -1.06
CA LYS A 526 13.53 -0.89 0.37
C LYS A 526 12.94 -2.18 0.96
N SER A 527 11.70 -2.53 0.59
CA SER A 527 10.98 -3.73 1.07
C SER A 527 11.41 -5.05 0.41
N LYS A 528 12.33 -5.02 -0.58
CA LYS A 528 12.76 -6.19 -1.38
C LYS A 528 11.63 -7.00 -2.03
N SER A 529 10.45 -6.42 -2.21
CA SER A 529 9.28 -7.09 -2.80
C SER A 529 9.38 -7.17 -4.33
N GLN A 530 9.74 -8.34 -4.85
CA GLN A 530 9.92 -8.57 -6.30
C GLN A 530 8.59 -8.53 -7.09
N ILE A 531 7.48 -8.98 -6.50
CA ILE A 531 6.18 -9.07 -7.20
C ILE A 531 5.60 -7.69 -7.47
N ASN A 532 5.63 -6.80 -6.48
CA ASN A 532 5.15 -5.43 -6.65
C ASN A 532 5.98 -4.66 -7.69
N TYR A 533 7.27 -4.98 -7.81
CA TYR A 533 8.17 -4.38 -8.78
C TYR A 533 7.78 -4.72 -10.23
N ALA A 534 7.38 -5.97 -10.50
CA ALA A 534 6.97 -6.42 -11.82
C ALA A 534 5.68 -5.72 -12.30
N HIS A 535 4.71 -5.53 -11.40
CA HIS A 535 3.49 -4.77 -11.72
C HIS A 535 3.77 -3.32 -12.12
N ILE A 536 4.65 -2.64 -11.39
CA ILE A 536 5.04 -1.27 -11.71
C ILE A 536 5.74 -1.23 -13.07
N GLU A 537 6.70 -2.12 -13.31
CA GLU A 537 7.47 -2.17 -14.56
C GLU A 537 6.59 -2.48 -15.77
N PHE A 538 5.59 -3.36 -15.61
CA PHE A 538 4.59 -3.64 -16.64
C PHE A 538 3.72 -2.42 -16.95
N ASN A 539 3.17 -1.75 -15.94
CA ASN A 539 2.36 -0.56 -16.15
C ASN A 539 3.14 0.56 -16.83
N GLU A 540 4.39 0.79 -16.43
CA GLU A 540 5.27 1.76 -17.08
C GLU A 540 5.58 1.40 -18.54
N SER A 541 5.74 0.12 -18.86
CA SER A 541 5.93 -0.33 -20.26
C SER A 541 4.69 -0.01 -21.09
N HIS A 542 3.49 -0.25 -20.56
CA HIS A 542 2.25 0.08 -21.23
C HIS A 542 2.08 1.60 -21.43
N TRP A 543 2.40 2.43 -20.42
CA TRP A 543 2.35 3.88 -20.57
C TRP A 543 3.39 4.40 -21.56
N ASN A 544 4.59 3.80 -21.65
CA ASN A 544 5.56 4.15 -22.67
C ASN A 544 5.04 3.82 -24.08
N TYR A 545 4.28 2.73 -24.24
CA TYR A 545 3.57 2.44 -25.49
C TYR A 545 2.53 3.54 -25.80
N GLU A 546 1.68 3.91 -24.85
CA GLU A 546 0.62 4.92 -25.02
C GLU A 546 1.18 6.29 -25.45
N ILE A 547 2.31 6.71 -24.90
CA ILE A 547 2.95 7.99 -25.26
C ILE A 547 3.87 7.90 -26.48
N GLY A 548 4.03 6.71 -27.08
CA GLY A 548 4.80 6.49 -28.31
C GLY A 548 6.29 6.15 -28.12
N ASN A 549 6.73 5.85 -26.90
CA ASN A 549 8.12 5.46 -26.58
C ASN A 549 8.30 3.95 -26.73
N PHE A 550 8.11 3.42 -27.95
CA PHE A 550 8.05 1.97 -28.22
C PHE A 550 9.33 1.24 -27.85
N ASP A 551 10.51 1.81 -28.12
CA ASP A 551 11.80 1.17 -27.79
C ASP A 551 11.94 0.94 -26.28
N LYS A 552 11.59 1.96 -25.49
CA LYS A 552 11.63 1.86 -24.02
C LYS A 552 10.61 0.85 -23.50
N ALA A 553 9.42 0.82 -24.08
CA ALA A 553 8.40 -0.17 -23.74
C ALA A 553 8.91 -1.60 -23.97
N MET A 554 9.48 -1.85 -25.16
CA MET A 554 10.03 -3.16 -25.52
C MET A 554 11.17 -3.59 -24.58
N ASP A 555 12.15 -2.72 -24.32
CA ASP A 555 13.26 -3.02 -23.39
C ASP A 555 12.77 -3.41 -21.99
N MET A 556 11.70 -2.76 -21.49
CA MET A 556 11.09 -3.07 -20.20
C MET A 556 10.38 -4.43 -20.22
N LEU A 557 9.64 -4.74 -21.30
CA LEU A 557 8.92 -6.01 -21.46
C LEU A 557 9.89 -7.19 -21.62
N ASP A 558 11.01 -7.01 -22.32
CA ASP A 558 12.05 -8.04 -22.47
C ASP A 558 12.73 -8.37 -21.13
N ARG A 559 12.93 -7.35 -20.28
CA ARG A 559 13.44 -7.58 -18.92
C ARG A 559 12.44 -8.31 -18.04
N LEU A 560 11.15 -7.98 -18.13
CA LEU A 560 10.09 -8.67 -17.41
C LEU A 560 9.97 -10.14 -17.82
N GLU A 561 10.00 -10.42 -19.12
CA GLU A 561 9.91 -11.78 -19.65
C GLU A 561 11.04 -12.66 -19.12
N LYS A 562 12.29 -12.15 -19.15
CA LYS A 562 13.46 -12.84 -18.57
C LYS A 562 13.34 -13.13 -17.07
N LYS A 563 12.68 -12.25 -16.30
CA LYS A 563 12.45 -12.49 -14.87
C LYS A 563 11.45 -13.60 -14.60
N PHE A 564 10.60 -13.91 -15.56
CA PHE A 564 9.53 -14.90 -15.45
C PHE A 564 9.80 -16.23 -16.14
N GLU A 565 11.01 -16.43 -16.71
CA GLU A 565 11.40 -17.70 -17.36
C GLU A 565 11.33 -18.91 -16.40
N ASP A 566 11.41 -18.69 -15.09
CA ASP A 566 11.38 -19.73 -14.04
C ASP A 566 9.96 -20.21 -13.64
N GLY A 567 8.92 -19.92 -14.42
CA GLY A 567 7.58 -20.52 -14.27
C GLY A 567 6.53 -19.68 -13.51
N ALA A 568 6.91 -18.56 -12.86
CA ALA A 568 5.96 -17.68 -12.17
C ALA A 568 5.17 -16.75 -13.13
N GLY A 569 5.44 -16.82 -14.44
CA GLY A 569 5.05 -15.83 -15.43
C GLY A 569 3.89 -16.17 -16.34
N VAL A 570 3.28 -17.36 -16.25
CA VAL A 570 2.20 -17.79 -17.18
C VAL A 570 1.03 -16.80 -17.20
N ALA A 571 0.66 -16.23 -16.04
CA ALA A 571 -0.43 -15.26 -15.95
C ALA A 571 -0.14 -13.90 -16.64
N TRP A 572 1.13 -13.55 -16.83
CA TRP A 572 1.56 -12.27 -17.40
C TRP A 572 1.88 -12.35 -18.91
N GLN A 573 2.11 -13.55 -19.43
CA GLN A 573 2.63 -13.76 -20.77
C GLN A 573 1.70 -13.18 -21.83
N GLY A 574 0.38 -13.38 -21.71
CA GLY A 574 -0.60 -12.78 -22.60
C GLY A 574 -0.60 -11.24 -22.58
N SER A 575 -0.47 -10.63 -21.39
CA SER A 575 -0.43 -9.17 -21.26
C SER A 575 0.87 -8.58 -21.82
N ILE A 576 2.01 -9.21 -21.57
CA ILE A 576 3.32 -8.81 -22.13
C ILE A 576 3.28 -8.92 -23.66
N SER A 577 2.81 -10.05 -24.19
CA SER A 577 2.69 -10.28 -25.64
C SER A 577 1.76 -9.28 -26.31
N PHE A 578 0.67 -8.88 -25.63
CA PHE A 578 -0.24 -7.84 -26.14
C PHE A 578 0.46 -6.50 -26.33
N VAL A 579 1.18 -6.00 -25.31
CA VAL A 579 1.87 -4.70 -25.41
C VAL A 579 3.02 -4.79 -26.43
N LYS A 580 3.78 -5.90 -26.48
CA LYS A 580 4.80 -6.13 -27.51
C LYS A 580 4.20 -6.12 -28.92
N GLY A 581 3.11 -6.84 -29.13
CA GLY A 581 2.41 -6.88 -30.43
C GLY A 581 1.91 -5.50 -30.86
N SER A 582 1.41 -4.70 -29.93
CA SER A 582 0.97 -3.32 -30.19
C SER A 582 2.14 -2.38 -30.50
N CYS A 583 3.29 -2.54 -29.85
CA CYS A 583 4.52 -1.82 -30.17
C CYS A 583 5.03 -2.16 -31.57
N GLU A 584 5.13 -3.45 -31.93
CA GLU A 584 5.60 -3.88 -33.23
C GLU A 584 4.65 -3.47 -34.35
N PHE A 585 3.33 -3.53 -34.11
CA PHE A 585 2.35 -2.96 -35.02
C PHE A 585 2.60 -1.47 -35.29
N SER A 586 2.85 -0.70 -34.25
CA SER A 586 3.09 0.75 -34.34
C SER A 586 4.42 1.11 -35.01
N ARG A 587 5.41 0.21 -34.94
CA ARG A 587 6.71 0.31 -35.64
C ARG A 587 6.63 -0.11 -37.11
N GLY A 588 5.54 -0.80 -37.52
CA GLY A 588 5.34 -1.33 -38.87
C GLY A 588 5.87 -2.75 -39.10
N ASP A 589 6.31 -3.45 -38.04
CA ASP A 589 6.63 -4.89 -38.12
C ASP A 589 5.34 -5.71 -37.95
N TYR A 590 4.58 -5.77 -39.02
CA TYR A 590 3.27 -6.43 -39.03
C TYR A 590 3.38 -7.96 -38.97
N ASP A 591 4.51 -8.56 -39.42
CA ASP A 591 4.72 -9.99 -39.34
C ASP A 591 4.90 -10.47 -37.91
N THR A 592 5.75 -9.79 -37.12
CA THR A 592 5.96 -10.09 -35.71
C THR A 592 4.67 -9.80 -34.91
N SER A 593 4.03 -8.69 -35.19
CA SER A 593 2.74 -8.31 -34.56
C SER A 593 1.66 -9.38 -34.77
N LYS A 594 1.51 -9.84 -36.03
CA LYS A 594 0.57 -10.91 -36.42
C LYS A 594 0.79 -12.18 -35.62
N GLN A 595 2.04 -12.63 -35.46
CA GLN A 595 2.36 -13.85 -34.73
C GLN A 595 2.03 -13.73 -33.22
N LEU A 596 2.37 -12.60 -32.60
CA LEU A 596 2.09 -12.36 -31.21
C LEU A 596 0.58 -12.38 -30.92
N PHE A 597 -0.22 -11.68 -31.73
CA PHE A 597 -1.68 -11.67 -31.53
C PHE A 597 -2.33 -13.01 -31.86
N LEU A 598 -1.84 -13.78 -32.85
CA LEU A 598 -2.34 -15.11 -33.15
C LEU A 598 -2.15 -16.05 -31.94
N ASN A 599 -0.97 -16.03 -31.32
CA ASN A 599 -0.70 -16.84 -30.14
C ASN A 599 -1.66 -16.53 -28.99
N ILE A 600 -1.91 -15.24 -28.72
CA ILE A 600 -2.86 -14.81 -27.69
C ILE A 600 -4.28 -15.27 -28.04
N ILE A 601 -4.73 -15.13 -29.28
CA ILE A 601 -6.06 -15.55 -29.73
C ILE A 601 -6.25 -17.05 -29.51
N ASN A 602 -5.26 -17.88 -29.90
CA ASN A 602 -5.34 -19.32 -29.70
C ASN A 602 -5.47 -19.69 -28.20
N GLU A 603 -4.76 -19.02 -27.33
CA GLU A 603 -4.86 -19.24 -25.88
C GLU A 603 -6.22 -18.80 -25.33
N LEU A 604 -6.75 -17.63 -25.75
CA LEU A 604 -8.05 -17.13 -25.33
C LEU A 604 -9.20 -18.05 -25.77
N GLU A 605 -9.12 -18.60 -27.00
CA GLU A 605 -10.11 -19.54 -27.51
C GLU A 605 -10.07 -20.89 -26.78
N LEU A 606 -8.89 -21.44 -26.49
CA LEU A 606 -8.71 -22.65 -25.70
C LEU A 606 -9.33 -22.52 -24.31
N ASN A 607 -9.18 -21.36 -23.68
CA ASN A 607 -9.68 -21.09 -22.34
C ASN A 607 -11.13 -20.55 -22.31
N ASN A 608 -11.79 -20.46 -23.47
CA ASN A 608 -13.12 -19.84 -23.64
C ASN A 608 -13.24 -18.44 -23.01
N ASN A 609 -12.15 -17.66 -23.06
CA ASN A 609 -12.05 -16.32 -22.52
C ASN A 609 -12.35 -15.28 -23.61
N LYS A 610 -13.56 -14.71 -23.60
CA LYS A 610 -14.01 -13.74 -24.61
C LYS A 610 -13.55 -12.31 -24.36
N LYS A 611 -13.11 -11.98 -23.15
CA LYS A 611 -12.92 -10.60 -22.70
C LYS A 611 -11.88 -9.81 -23.49
N MET A 612 -10.80 -10.39 -23.93
CA MET A 612 -9.76 -9.71 -24.72
C MET A 612 -9.77 -10.10 -26.21
N LEU A 613 -10.68 -10.98 -26.59
CA LEU A 613 -10.67 -11.56 -27.92
C LEU A 613 -10.86 -10.51 -29.04
N LEU A 614 -11.77 -9.55 -28.85
CA LEU A 614 -12.04 -8.51 -29.86
C LEU A 614 -10.79 -7.67 -30.16
N THR A 615 -10.13 -7.17 -29.12
CA THR A 615 -8.95 -6.31 -29.29
C THR A 615 -7.81 -7.07 -30.00
N ASN A 616 -7.50 -8.29 -29.54
CA ASN A 616 -6.45 -9.11 -30.15
C ASN A 616 -6.79 -9.50 -31.59
N PHE A 617 -8.06 -9.85 -31.87
CA PHE A 617 -8.49 -10.22 -33.21
C PHE A 617 -8.49 -9.01 -34.16
N ALA A 618 -8.82 -7.81 -33.68
CA ALA A 618 -8.75 -6.58 -34.46
C ALA A 618 -7.30 -6.26 -34.88
N TYR A 619 -6.34 -6.31 -33.97
CA TYR A 619 -4.92 -6.11 -34.26
C TYR A 619 -4.35 -7.19 -35.19
N TYR A 620 -4.68 -8.45 -34.95
CA TYR A 620 -4.31 -9.56 -35.84
C TYR A 620 -4.82 -9.34 -37.27
N SER A 621 -6.12 -9.04 -37.40
CA SER A 621 -6.75 -8.81 -38.71
C SER A 621 -6.19 -7.55 -39.41
N LEU A 622 -5.85 -6.52 -38.63
CA LEU A 622 -5.25 -5.31 -39.18
C LEU A 622 -3.81 -5.56 -39.62
N SER A 623 -3.03 -6.41 -38.92
CA SER A 623 -1.71 -6.84 -39.34
C SER A 623 -1.77 -7.62 -40.66
N LEU A 624 -2.73 -8.56 -40.79
CA LEU A 624 -2.99 -9.26 -42.06
C LEU A 624 -3.29 -8.27 -43.20
N LYS A 625 -4.20 -7.33 -42.97
CA LYS A 625 -4.55 -6.29 -43.97
C LYS A 625 -3.32 -5.46 -44.41
N LYS A 626 -2.43 -5.13 -43.47
CA LYS A 626 -1.20 -4.37 -43.76
C LYS A 626 -0.17 -5.18 -44.54
N LEU A 627 -0.25 -6.50 -44.49
CA LEU A 627 0.58 -7.45 -45.26
C LEU A 627 -0.07 -7.89 -46.60
N ASP A 628 -1.21 -7.28 -46.99
CA ASP A 628 -2.02 -7.67 -48.14
C ASP A 628 -2.54 -9.12 -48.04
N GLU A 629 -2.76 -9.63 -46.82
CA GLU A 629 -3.34 -10.93 -46.54
C GLU A 629 -4.83 -10.80 -46.17
N ASP A 630 -5.64 -11.83 -46.53
CA ASP A 630 -7.08 -11.86 -46.20
C ASP A 630 -7.31 -12.18 -44.74
N PHE A 631 -8.37 -11.59 -44.14
CA PHE A 631 -8.80 -11.88 -42.79
C PHE A 631 -10.29 -12.25 -42.71
N ASP A 632 -10.69 -12.99 -41.66
CA ASP A 632 -12.07 -13.44 -41.45
C ASP A 632 -12.97 -12.30 -40.95
N LYS A 633 -13.56 -11.60 -41.93
CA LYS A 633 -14.46 -10.46 -41.68
C LYS A 633 -15.76 -10.88 -40.96
N LEU A 634 -16.28 -12.09 -41.27
CA LEU A 634 -17.53 -12.57 -40.62
C LEU A 634 -17.29 -12.88 -39.16
N LYS A 635 -16.17 -13.51 -38.81
CA LYS A 635 -15.77 -13.76 -37.43
C LYS A 635 -15.57 -12.45 -36.68
N LEU A 636 -14.96 -11.43 -37.30
CA LEU A 636 -14.78 -10.12 -36.68
C LEU A 636 -16.13 -9.48 -36.31
N TYR A 637 -17.08 -9.42 -37.24
CA TYR A 637 -18.39 -8.81 -36.94
C TYR A 637 -19.13 -9.57 -35.83
N LYS A 638 -19.05 -10.89 -35.80
CA LYS A 638 -19.65 -11.68 -34.71
C LYS A 638 -19.03 -11.34 -33.35
N ILE A 639 -17.70 -11.20 -33.29
CA ILE A 639 -17.01 -10.82 -32.04
C ILE A 639 -17.38 -9.39 -31.64
N ILE A 640 -17.55 -8.45 -32.58
CA ILE A 640 -17.97 -7.08 -32.31
C ILE A 640 -19.38 -7.07 -31.70
N GLU A 641 -20.34 -7.79 -32.28
CA GLU A 641 -21.71 -7.89 -31.76
C GLU A 641 -21.76 -8.45 -30.32
N GLU A 642 -20.87 -9.38 -29.98
CA GLU A 642 -20.78 -9.97 -28.65
C GLU A 642 -20.12 -9.04 -27.61
N ASN A 643 -19.48 -7.92 -28.03
CA ASN A 643 -18.66 -7.03 -27.17
C ASN A 643 -18.92 -5.53 -27.36
N GLU A 644 -20.08 -5.11 -27.84
CA GLU A 644 -20.36 -3.72 -28.27
C GLU A 644 -20.20 -2.66 -27.15
N ASP A 645 -20.36 -3.04 -25.91
CA ASP A 645 -20.32 -2.12 -24.74
C ASP A 645 -18.89 -1.83 -24.21
N GLU A 646 -17.85 -2.53 -24.67
CA GLU A 646 -16.48 -2.44 -24.13
C GLU A 646 -15.44 -1.83 -25.09
N ILE A 647 -15.86 -1.16 -26.19
CA ILE A 647 -14.95 -0.68 -27.24
C ILE A 647 -14.28 0.65 -26.84
N THR A 648 -12.96 0.63 -26.58
CA THR A 648 -12.15 1.82 -26.25
C THR A 648 -11.91 2.71 -27.48
N TYR A 649 -11.43 3.95 -27.26
CA TYR A 649 -11.06 4.86 -28.37
C TYR A 649 -9.97 4.28 -29.27
N GLU A 650 -8.98 3.56 -28.71
CA GLU A 650 -7.94 2.90 -29.46
C GLU A 650 -8.52 1.79 -30.35
N LEU A 651 -9.34 0.91 -29.76
CA LEU A 651 -9.96 -0.17 -30.54
C LEU A 651 -10.91 0.38 -31.61
N ASN A 652 -11.65 1.45 -31.33
CA ASN A 652 -12.43 2.14 -32.34
C ASN A 652 -11.56 2.68 -33.49
N LEU A 653 -10.38 3.22 -33.20
CA LEU A 653 -9.43 3.62 -34.26
C LEU A 653 -9.00 2.40 -35.09
N ARG A 654 -8.64 1.29 -34.46
CA ARG A 654 -8.21 0.06 -35.16
C ARG A 654 -9.32 -0.53 -36.02
N LEU A 655 -10.57 -0.52 -35.54
CA LEU A 655 -11.73 -0.95 -36.34
C LEU A 655 -11.99 -0.02 -37.52
N TYR A 656 -11.83 1.30 -37.36
CA TYR A 656 -11.88 2.23 -38.49
C TYR A 656 -10.80 1.94 -39.52
N GLU A 657 -9.56 1.77 -39.11
CA GLU A 657 -8.43 1.44 -40.01
C GLU A 657 -8.66 0.09 -40.72
N LEU A 658 -9.30 -0.86 -40.05
CA LEU A 658 -9.58 -2.20 -40.60
C LEU A 658 -10.76 -2.21 -41.57
N LEU A 659 -11.90 -1.63 -41.17
CA LEU A 659 -13.18 -1.73 -41.89
C LEU A 659 -13.48 -0.53 -42.79
N GLY A 660 -12.88 0.65 -42.53
CA GLY A 660 -13.13 1.89 -43.23
C GLY A 660 -14.45 2.56 -42.83
N GLU A 661 -15.13 2.12 -41.79
CA GLU A 661 -16.40 2.63 -41.33
C GLU A 661 -16.22 3.89 -40.46
N GLU A 662 -16.70 5.04 -40.95
CA GLU A 662 -16.53 6.35 -40.29
C GLU A 662 -17.13 6.42 -38.87
N SER A 663 -18.15 5.60 -38.60
CA SER A 663 -18.82 5.53 -37.30
C SER A 663 -17.83 5.19 -36.16
N TYR A 664 -16.86 4.34 -36.41
CA TYR A 664 -15.82 4.00 -35.43
C TYR A 664 -14.88 5.19 -35.16
N LEU A 665 -14.47 5.92 -36.21
CA LEU A 665 -13.63 7.11 -36.01
C LEU A 665 -14.34 8.21 -35.23
N ILE A 666 -15.64 8.43 -35.51
CA ILE A 666 -16.46 9.37 -34.76
C ILE A 666 -16.59 8.97 -33.28
N LYS A 667 -16.81 7.68 -33.00
CA LYS A 667 -16.82 7.15 -31.63
C LYS A 667 -15.49 7.39 -30.93
N ALA A 668 -14.36 7.04 -31.57
CA ALA A 668 -13.01 7.26 -31.04
C ALA A 668 -12.75 8.74 -30.71
N TYR A 669 -13.07 9.64 -31.65
CA TYR A 669 -12.91 11.08 -31.47
C TYR A 669 -13.74 11.63 -30.30
N ASN A 670 -15.02 11.24 -30.21
CA ASN A 670 -15.86 11.65 -29.10
C ASN A 670 -15.38 11.14 -27.74
N GLN A 671 -14.88 9.92 -27.67
CA GLN A 671 -14.29 9.36 -26.46
C GLN A 671 -13.06 10.17 -26.03
N VAL A 672 -12.13 10.45 -26.95
CA VAL A 672 -10.92 11.27 -26.67
C VAL A 672 -11.30 12.68 -26.22
N LEU A 673 -12.26 13.32 -26.89
CA LEU A 673 -12.73 14.66 -26.49
C LEU A 673 -13.39 14.65 -25.11
N ASN A 674 -14.21 13.66 -24.81
CA ASN A 674 -14.88 13.59 -23.51
C ASN A 674 -13.87 13.38 -22.36
N LEU A 675 -12.85 12.56 -22.56
CA LEU A 675 -11.75 12.41 -21.61
C LEU A 675 -10.99 13.74 -21.45
N SER A 676 -10.65 14.41 -22.54
CA SER A 676 -9.88 15.65 -22.52
C SER A 676 -10.60 16.83 -21.85
N LYS A 677 -11.95 16.84 -21.80
CA LYS A 677 -12.73 17.87 -21.09
C LYS A 677 -12.54 17.86 -19.58
N GLN A 678 -12.10 16.75 -19.01
CA GLN A 678 -11.87 16.59 -17.57
C GLN A 678 -10.46 16.96 -17.15
N MET A 679 -9.59 17.31 -18.11
CA MET A 679 -8.17 17.61 -17.90
C MET A 679 -7.94 19.12 -17.82
N ASN A 680 -6.94 19.53 -17.05
CA ASN A 680 -6.43 20.89 -17.18
C ASN A 680 -5.72 21.10 -18.53
N GLU A 681 -5.49 22.36 -18.95
CA GLU A 681 -4.98 22.66 -20.29
C GLU A 681 -3.59 22.06 -20.58
N ASP A 682 -2.71 21.95 -19.60
CA ASP A 682 -1.37 21.36 -19.79
C ASP A 682 -1.46 19.86 -20.05
N ILE A 683 -2.18 19.12 -19.19
CA ILE A 683 -2.41 17.69 -19.35
C ILE A 683 -3.16 17.41 -20.66
N LYS A 684 -4.17 18.18 -20.97
CA LYS A 684 -4.97 18.05 -22.19
C LYS A 684 -4.11 18.21 -23.45
N ASN A 685 -3.25 19.22 -23.49
CA ASN A 685 -2.36 19.44 -24.61
C ASN A 685 -1.38 18.27 -24.82
N LYS A 686 -0.84 17.71 -23.74
CA LYS A 686 0.02 16.50 -23.79
C LYS A 686 -0.77 15.30 -24.27
N PHE A 687 -1.94 15.04 -23.66
CA PHE A 687 -2.81 13.91 -23.97
C PHE A 687 -3.21 13.87 -25.44
N LEU A 688 -3.66 15.00 -26.01
CA LEU A 688 -4.05 15.07 -27.41
C LEU A 688 -2.88 14.89 -28.40
N ASN A 689 -1.65 15.05 -27.93
CA ASN A 689 -0.41 14.85 -28.73
C ASN A 689 0.20 13.46 -28.60
N TYR A 690 -0.30 12.59 -27.71
CA TYR A 690 0.18 11.21 -27.64
C TYR A 690 -0.19 10.42 -28.89
N HIS A 691 0.55 9.35 -29.15
CA HIS A 691 0.53 8.64 -30.42
C HIS A 691 -0.88 8.27 -30.93
N ILE A 692 -1.69 7.64 -30.11
CA ILE A 692 -3.03 7.16 -30.50
C ILE A 692 -4.02 8.33 -30.65
N GLN A 693 -4.07 9.22 -29.67
CA GLN A 693 -4.98 10.37 -29.65
C GLN A 693 -4.71 11.31 -30.82
N LYS A 694 -3.44 11.63 -31.08
CA LYS A 694 -3.02 12.44 -32.23
C LYS A 694 -3.45 11.81 -33.56
N ASN A 695 -3.33 10.48 -33.67
CA ASN A 695 -3.75 9.76 -34.87
C ASN A 695 -5.28 9.87 -35.06
N ILE A 696 -6.08 9.72 -33.99
CA ILE A 696 -7.53 9.89 -34.04
C ILE A 696 -7.88 11.32 -34.47
N MET A 697 -7.26 12.34 -33.86
CA MET A 697 -7.53 13.75 -34.19
C MET A 697 -7.22 14.06 -35.63
N ASN A 698 -6.05 13.63 -36.11
CA ASN A 698 -5.64 13.86 -37.52
C ASN A 698 -6.56 13.16 -38.52
N ASN A 699 -6.91 11.89 -38.29
CA ASN A 699 -7.83 11.17 -39.17
C ASN A 699 -9.23 11.84 -39.22
N TYR A 700 -9.73 12.32 -38.07
CA TYR A 700 -10.99 13.00 -37.98
C TYR A 700 -10.98 14.35 -38.77
N GLU A 701 -9.91 15.13 -38.60
CA GLU A 701 -9.73 16.36 -39.36
C GLU A 701 -9.68 16.12 -40.88
N ILE A 702 -8.94 15.10 -41.32
CA ILE A 702 -8.85 14.73 -42.75
C ILE A 702 -10.23 14.33 -43.31
N LEU A 703 -11.02 13.58 -42.50
CA LEU A 703 -12.34 13.12 -42.95
C LEU A 703 -13.35 14.26 -43.07
N PHE A 704 -13.34 15.20 -42.15
CA PHE A 704 -14.34 16.28 -42.07
C PHE A 704 -13.85 17.65 -42.57
N SER A 705 -12.59 17.78 -43.02
CA SER A 705 -12.08 19.00 -43.69
C SER A 705 -12.32 18.97 -45.22
N LYS A 706 -12.91 17.90 -45.74
CA LYS A 706 -13.40 17.76 -47.11
C LYS A 706 -14.87 18.11 -47.18
#